data_e38fc07c115254f2eff393a37f47313a
#
_entry.id   e38fc07c115254f2eff393a37f47313a
#
_cell.length_a   1.000
_cell.length_b   1.000
_cell.length_c   1.000
_cell.angle_alpha   90.00
_cell.angle_beta   90.00
_cell.angle_gamma   90.00
#
_symmetry.space_group_name_H-M   'P 1'
#
loop_
_entity.id
_entity.type
_entity.pdbx_description
1 polymer ?
#
loop_
_entity_poly.entity_id
_entity_poly.type
_entity_poly.pdbx_seq_one_letter_code
_entity_poly.pdbx_strand_id
1 'polypeptide(L)'
;MVLSLEIARQKEIIREKYACVLNGGSCSAHTTSFPSGFSAQEPLLFLCMLIHLTKLAKHGLRPHGLHSLYNLVSVSLLSSYNLKSPETINDTACQVSALLHKPNWQQNDILKSLVSHMPPHAASQVILLHGENTELGVRFFKWVCKQSTYCYDVNSRIHLLNLVVSCNLYGVAHKAIIELIKECSDSKDDILKLIVALDGLSKDGFKLNYPCYSCLLMSLAKLDLGFVAYAVFVKLIADGFVLSAIDYRSVINALCKSGLVRAGEMFFCRVLKHGFCLDTHICTSLVLGHCRGNDLKEAFKVFDVMSKEASYRPNSVTFTTLIHGLCEVGRLDEAFSLKDEMCEKGWQPSTRTYTVLIKALCDISLTDKALSLFDEMVVKRCKPNAHTYTVLIDRLCREGKIDEANGMCGKMLQDGHFPGVVTYNVLINGYCKQGRIIAAFELLALMEKRTCKPNIRTYNELMEGLCRMNKSYKAVHLLKRVVDGGLFPDEITYNILVDGFCREGQLDIALKIFNSMSIFGLVPDGFTFTSIIDGLCKLGKPELANGFFGLMVKKGISPDEATITALADGHCKNGKTGEALMIFERMVQNTDLKTPHVLNSFLDVLCKENKLKEEYAMFGKILKFGLVPSVVTYTILVDGLFRAGNIALAMSMIEVMKLAGCPPNVHTYTVIINGLCQRGRFKEAEMLLFKMFDLGVSPNHITYSILVRAHASTGRLDHAFKIVSFMVANGCQLNSNVYSALLAGLVSSNKASGALSISTSCHSDASSSRLEHDDDDYERSSKNFLREMDVEHAFRLRDRIESCGGSTTDFYNFLVVELCRAGRIVEADRIMKDIMKSGVFPAKAITSIIGCYCKERKYDDCLEFMNLILESGFVPSFESHCTVIQGLQSEGRNKQAKNLVSDLFRYNGIEEKAAVLPYIEFLLTGDELGKSIDLLNLIDQVHYRQRPVI
;
A
#
# COMPACT_ATOMS: atom_id res chain seq x y z
N MET A 1 -3.78 -46.08 -23.77
CA MET A 1 -3.57 -47.17 -22.80
C MET A 1 -2.74 -46.68 -21.59
N VAL A 2 -1.63 -45.97 -21.81
CA VAL A 2 -0.82 -45.43 -20.68
C VAL A 2 -1.61 -44.33 -19.90
N LEU A 3 -2.36 -43.48 -20.58
CA LEU A 3 -3.21 -42.45 -19.94
C LEU A 3 -4.35 -43.08 -19.14
N SER A 4 -4.92 -44.18 -19.60
CA SER A 4 -5.93 -44.96 -18.85
C SER A 4 -5.37 -45.60 -17.57
N LEU A 5 -4.11 -46.00 -17.58
CA LEU A 5 -3.39 -46.57 -16.42
C LEU A 5 -2.96 -45.44 -15.45
N GLU A 6 -2.51 -44.32 -15.98
CA GLU A 6 -2.15 -43.13 -15.17
C GLU A 6 -3.42 -42.52 -14.52
N ILE A 7 -4.51 -42.41 -15.27
CA ILE A 7 -5.82 -42.00 -14.74
C ILE A 7 -6.40 -43.02 -13.75
N ALA A 8 -6.15 -44.33 -13.96
CA ALA A 8 -6.53 -45.35 -12.99
C ALA A 8 -5.70 -45.26 -11.71
N ARG A 9 -4.41 -45.00 -11.84
CA ARG A 9 -3.49 -44.78 -10.71
C ARG A 9 -3.80 -43.51 -9.96
N GLN A 10 -4.16 -42.44 -10.67
CA GLN A 10 -4.65 -41.18 -10.06
C GLN A 10 -6.02 -41.40 -9.40
N LYS A 11 -6.90 -42.25 -9.91
CA LYS A 11 -8.15 -42.64 -9.24
C LYS A 11 -7.90 -43.40 -7.95
N GLU A 12 -6.85 -44.18 -7.86
CA GLU A 12 -6.46 -44.90 -6.64
C GLU A 12 -5.86 -43.95 -5.61
N ILE A 13 -5.00 -42.99 -6.02
CA ILE A 13 -4.44 -41.96 -5.17
C ILE A 13 -5.56 -41.00 -4.65
N ILE A 14 -6.53 -40.66 -5.49
CA ILE A 14 -7.71 -39.87 -5.08
C ILE A 14 -8.58 -40.72 -4.15
N ARG A 15 -8.76 -42.01 -4.38
CA ARG A 15 -9.45 -42.91 -3.44
C ARG A 15 -8.72 -43.04 -2.11
N GLU A 16 -7.41 -43.18 -2.10
CA GLU A 16 -6.61 -43.25 -0.86
C GLU A 16 -6.62 -41.95 -0.08
N LYS A 17 -6.41 -40.80 -0.71
CA LYS A 17 -6.47 -39.49 -0.08
C LYS A 17 -7.85 -39.12 0.48
N TYR A 18 -8.92 -39.65 -0.10
CA TYR A 18 -10.31 -39.36 0.30
C TYR A 18 -11.00 -40.52 1.04
N ALA A 19 -10.34 -41.64 1.27
CA ALA A 19 -10.88 -42.78 2.03
C ALA A 19 -11.23 -42.37 3.48
N CYS A 20 -10.47 -41.46 4.08
CA CYS A 20 -10.77 -40.94 5.43
C CYS A 20 -12.06 -40.11 5.47
N VAL A 21 -12.38 -39.36 4.44
CA VAL A 21 -13.59 -38.52 4.37
C VAL A 21 -14.84 -39.37 4.05
N LEU A 22 -14.64 -40.51 3.40
CA LEU A 22 -15.73 -41.41 3.00
C LEU A 22 -16.17 -42.37 4.08
N ASN A 23 -15.38 -42.62 5.13
CA ASN A 23 -15.65 -43.59 6.19
C ASN A 23 -16.09 -42.99 7.53
N GLY A 24 -16.51 -41.72 7.61
CA GLY A 24 -17.15 -41.15 8.80
C GLY A 24 -16.29 -41.08 10.07
N GLY A 25 -14.95 -41.19 9.94
CA GLY A 25 -14.03 -41.06 11.06
C GLY A 25 -13.76 -39.60 11.42
N SER A 26 -13.92 -39.26 12.69
CA SER A 26 -13.52 -37.96 13.25
C SER A 26 -12.00 -37.78 13.10
N CYS A 27 -11.55 -37.03 12.11
CA CYS A 27 -10.16 -36.56 12.03
C CYS A 27 -10.01 -35.30 12.86
N SER A 28 -9.10 -35.37 13.83
CA SER A 28 -8.54 -34.23 14.53
C SER A 28 -8.06 -33.16 13.55
N ALA A 29 -8.51 -31.94 13.77
CA ALA A 29 -8.25 -30.77 12.96
C ALA A 29 -6.75 -30.47 12.85
N HIS A 30 -6.13 -30.88 11.75
CA HIS A 30 -4.96 -30.17 11.26
C HIS A 30 -5.48 -29.00 10.42
N THR A 31 -5.38 -27.81 11.01
CA THR A 31 -5.69 -26.51 10.43
C THR A 31 -4.86 -26.30 9.18
N THR A 32 -5.45 -26.56 8.02
CA THR A 32 -4.96 -25.97 6.77
C THR A 32 -5.40 -24.52 6.73
N SER A 33 -4.45 -23.61 6.77
CA SER A 33 -4.65 -22.17 6.62
C SER A 33 -5.46 -21.89 5.35
N PHE A 34 -6.63 -21.27 5.53
CA PHE A 34 -7.46 -20.76 4.45
C PHE A 34 -6.82 -19.51 3.83
N PRO A 35 -6.90 -19.30 2.51
CA PRO A 35 -6.44 -18.05 1.90
C PRO A 35 -7.24 -16.88 2.49
N SER A 36 -6.53 -15.83 2.87
CA SER A 36 -7.07 -14.55 3.36
C SER A 36 -7.97 -13.92 2.29
N GLY A 37 -9.29 -13.95 2.51
CA GLY A 37 -10.27 -13.34 1.59
C GLY A 37 -11.70 -13.88 1.73
N PHE A 38 -11.94 -14.84 2.58
CA PHE A 38 -13.28 -15.43 2.76
C PHE A 38 -13.97 -14.92 4.03
N SER A 39 -15.26 -14.55 3.91
CA SER A 39 -16.09 -14.20 5.07
C SER A 39 -16.39 -15.45 5.92
N ALA A 40 -16.65 -15.29 7.22
CA ALA A 40 -16.85 -16.40 8.17
C ALA A 40 -18.01 -17.36 7.83
N GLN A 41 -18.88 -17.01 6.88
CA GLN A 41 -20.00 -17.87 6.40
C GLN A 41 -19.64 -18.76 5.21
N GLU A 42 -18.60 -18.44 4.47
CA GLU A 42 -18.17 -19.20 3.28
C GLU A 42 -17.58 -20.57 3.57
N PRO A 43 -16.85 -20.83 4.70
CA PRO A 43 -16.34 -22.15 5.02
C PRO A 43 -17.45 -23.20 5.26
N LEU A 44 -18.59 -22.80 5.83
CA LEU A 44 -19.74 -23.69 6.07
C LEU A 44 -20.44 -24.05 4.75
N LEU A 45 -20.59 -23.11 3.85
CA LEU A 45 -21.10 -23.34 2.49
C LEU A 45 -20.16 -24.23 1.67
N PHE A 46 -18.85 -24.01 1.80
CA PHE A 46 -17.83 -24.84 1.18
C PHE A 46 -17.86 -26.28 1.69
N LEU A 47 -18.00 -26.48 3.01
CA LEU A 47 -18.11 -27.79 3.62
C LEU A 47 -19.41 -28.50 3.21
N CYS A 48 -20.54 -27.81 3.19
CA CYS A 48 -21.82 -28.31 2.70
C CYS A 48 -21.77 -28.68 1.22
N MET A 49 -21.10 -27.88 0.39
CA MET A 49 -20.88 -28.15 -1.04
C MET A 49 -19.99 -29.38 -1.23
N LEU A 50 -18.89 -29.52 -0.49
CA LEU A 50 -18.00 -30.67 -0.51
C LEU A 50 -18.73 -31.96 -0.08
N ILE A 51 -19.51 -31.90 1.01
CA ILE A 51 -20.30 -33.03 1.48
C ILE A 51 -21.37 -33.42 0.45
N HIS A 52 -22.01 -32.44 -0.18
CA HIS A 52 -23.02 -32.71 -1.20
C HIS A 52 -22.42 -33.19 -2.52
N LEU A 53 -21.26 -32.64 -2.93
CA LEU A 53 -20.50 -33.12 -4.09
C LEU A 53 -20.02 -34.57 -3.90
N THR A 54 -19.61 -34.94 -2.67
CA THR A 54 -19.22 -36.32 -2.34
C THR A 54 -20.41 -37.25 -2.32
N LYS A 55 -21.59 -36.83 -1.85
CA LYS A 55 -22.84 -37.57 -1.92
C LYS A 55 -23.32 -37.75 -3.36
N LEU A 56 -23.26 -36.73 -4.20
CA LEU A 56 -23.64 -36.80 -5.61
C LEU A 56 -22.65 -37.65 -6.43
N ALA A 57 -21.38 -37.74 -6.06
CA ALA A 57 -20.40 -38.60 -6.69
C ALA A 57 -20.69 -40.11 -6.40
N LYS A 58 -21.35 -40.45 -5.26
CA LYS A 58 -21.70 -41.82 -4.90
C LYS A 58 -23.02 -42.33 -5.52
N HIS A 59 -23.96 -41.43 -5.78
CA HIS A 59 -25.33 -41.87 -6.08
C HIS A 59 -25.83 -41.30 -7.42
N GLY A 60 -25.24 -41.35 -8.49
CA GLY A 60 -25.78 -40.86 -9.78
C GLY A 60 -26.87 -39.78 -9.63
N LEU A 61 -26.75 -38.68 -10.31
CA LEU A 61 -27.57 -37.47 -10.20
C LEU A 61 -29.08 -37.78 -10.11
N ARG A 62 -29.69 -37.68 -8.89
CA ARG A 62 -31.15 -37.67 -8.75
C ARG A 62 -31.65 -36.22 -8.66
N PRO A 63 -32.76 -35.84 -9.38
CA PRO A 63 -33.22 -34.46 -9.52
C PRO A 63 -33.51 -33.72 -8.20
N HIS A 64 -34.05 -34.41 -7.19
CA HIS A 64 -34.49 -33.79 -5.94
C HIS A 64 -33.37 -33.24 -5.02
N GLY A 65 -32.17 -33.81 -5.06
CA GLY A 65 -31.03 -33.29 -4.26
C GLY A 65 -30.38 -32.03 -4.81
N LEU A 66 -30.55 -31.78 -6.12
CA LEU A 66 -29.95 -30.67 -6.85
C LEU A 66 -30.73 -29.35 -6.60
N HIS A 67 -32.07 -29.47 -6.49
CA HIS A 67 -32.92 -28.32 -6.21
C HIS A 67 -32.71 -27.74 -4.80
N SER A 68 -32.43 -28.61 -3.81
CA SER A 68 -32.10 -28.19 -2.44
C SER A 68 -30.81 -27.38 -2.34
N LEU A 69 -29.80 -27.69 -3.18
CA LEU A 69 -28.51 -26.99 -3.21
C LEU A 69 -28.61 -25.61 -3.87
N TYR A 70 -29.37 -25.51 -4.95
CA TYR A 70 -29.66 -24.25 -5.61
C TYR A 70 -30.41 -23.31 -4.65
N ASN A 71 -31.41 -23.83 -3.91
CA ASN A 71 -32.15 -23.07 -2.95
C ASN A 71 -31.26 -22.62 -1.76
N LEU A 72 -30.28 -23.42 -1.32
CA LEU A 72 -29.33 -23.04 -0.28
C LEU A 72 -28.40 -21.90 -0.73
N VAL A 73 -27.91 -21.94 -1.97
CA VAL A 73 -27.05 -20.90 -2.55
C VAL A 73 -27.86 -19.63 -2.85
N SER A 74 -29.10 -19.78 -3.36
CA SER A 74 -29.98 -18.63 -3.59
C SER A 74 -30.44 -17.96 -2.29
N VAL A 75 -30.70 -18.72 -1.22
CA VAL A 75 -31.02 -18.15 0.11
C VAL A 75 -29.83 -17.42 0.72
N SER A 76 -28.62 -17.95 0.56
CA SER A 76 -27.38 -17.29 1.01
C SER A 76 -27.10 -16.00 0.22
N LEU A 77 -27.34 -15.98 -1.08
CA LEU A 77 -27.26 -14.77 -1.92
C LEU A 77 -28.34 -13.75 -1.56
N LEU A 78 -29.55 -14.20 -1.23
CA LEU A 78 -30.65 -13.32 -0.80
C LEU A 78 -30.42 -12.70 0.59
N SER A 79 -29.74 -13.41 1.49
CA SER A 79 -29.42 -12.88 2.84
C SER A 79 -28.31 -11.81 2.82
N SER A 80 -27.46 -11.82 1.81
CA SER A 80 -26.39 -10.81 1.63
C SER A 80 -26.86 -9.59 0.81
N TYR A 81 -27.90 -9.73 0.00
CA TYR A 81 -28.50 -8.61 -0.73
C TYR A 81 -29.87 -8.27 -0.11
N ASN A 82 -29.89 -7.33 0.83
CA ASN A 82 -31.13 -6.69 1.28
C ASN A 82 -31.75 -5.95 0.10
N LEU A 83 -32.81 -6.54 -0.47
CA LEU A 83 -33.73 -5.81 -1.35
C LEU A 83 -34.37 -4.69 -0.52
N LYS A 84 -33.92 -3.45 -0.72
CA LYS A 84 -34.50 -2.27 -0.09
C LYS A 84 -36.00 -2.23 -0.33
N SER A 85 -36.72 -1.86 0.72
CA SER A 85 -38.15 -1.49 0.70
C SER A 85 -38.48 -0.50 -0.42
N PRO A 86 -39.74 -0.41 -0.89
CA PRO A 86 -40.12 0.41 -2.04
C PRO A 86 -39.73 1.87 -1.82
N GLU A 87 -38.88 2.39 -2.71
CA GLU A 87 -38.49 3.79 -2.77
C GLU A 87 -39.73 4.66 -2.95
N THR A 88 -39.75 5.79 -2.29
CA THR A 88 -40.77 6.82 -2.49
C THR A 88 -40.88 7.16 -3.99
N ILE A 89 -42.08 7.08 -4.54
CA ILE A 89 -42.34 7.35 -5.97
C ILE A 89 -41.90 8.79 -6.28
N ASN A 90 -41.05 8.93 -7.29
CA ASN A 90 -40.46 10.20 -7.67
C ASN A 90 -41.53 11.03 -8.42
N ASP A 91 -41.71 12.32 -8.10
CA ASP A 91 -42.65 13.24 -8.73
C ASP A 91 -42.51 13.27 -10.27
N THR A 92 -41.29 13.15 -10.79
CA THR A 92 -41.04 13.07 -12.23
C THR A 92 -41.59 11.79 -12.86
N ALA A 93 -41.58 10.65 -12.16
CA ALA A 93 -42.17 9.40 -12.64
C ALA A 93 -43.69 9.50 -12.72
N CYS A 94 -44.33 10.16 -11.76
CA CYS A 94 -45.79 10.43 -11.80
C CYS A 94 -46.15 11.36 -12.95
N GLN A 95 -45.38 12.43 -13.19
CA GLN A 95 -45.62 13.36 -14.29
C GLN A 95 -45.48 12.69 -15.67
N VAL A 96 -44.42 11.86 -15.83
CA VAL A 96 -44.24 11.08 -17.05
C VAL A 96 -45.36 10.09 -17.25
N SER A 97 -45.77 9.36 -16.20
CA SER A 97 -46.91 8.43 -16.24
C SER A 97 -48.22 9.10 -16.70
N ALA A 98 -48.53 10.29 -16.16
CA ALA A 98 -49.71 11.05 -16.56
C ALA A 98 -49.68 11.50 -18.03
N LEU A 99 -48.51 11.77 -18.59
CA LEU A 99 -48.37 12.17 -20.00
C LEU A 99 -48.49 10.99 -20.96
N LEU A 100 -48.15 9.75 -20.53
CA LEU A 100 -48.23 8.54 -21.36
C LEU A 100 -49.67 8.15 -21.73
N HIS A 101 -50.67 8.59 -21.00
CA HIS A 101 -52.07 8.37 -21.31
C HIS A 101 -52.65 9.28 -22.45
N LYS A 102 -51.86 10.31 -22.87
CA LYS A 102 -52.26 11.19 -23.96
C LYS A 102 -52.06 10.53 -25.34
N PRO A 103 -52.94 10.74 -26.30
CA PRO A 103 -52.74 10.25 -27.68
C PRO A 103 -51.48 10.92 -28.27
N ASN A 104 -50.64 10.17 -29.01
CA ASN A 104 -49.40 10.62 -29.64
C ASN A 104 -48.30 11.14 -28.67
N TRP A 105 -48.26 10.59 -27.46
CA TRP A 105 -47.29 10.97 -26.44
C TRP A 105 -45.83 10.92 -26.91
N GLN A 106 -45.48 10.09 -27.90
CA GLN A 106 -44.11 9.94 -28.44
C GLN A 106 -43.56 11.22 -29.09
N GLN A 107 -44.45 12.12 -29.53
CA GLN A 107 -44.09 13.39 -30.18
C GLN A 107 -44.08 14.58 -29.21
N ASN A 108 -44.45 14.36 -27.97
CA ASN A 108 -44.56 15.41 -26.94
C ASN A 108 -43.18 15.91 -26.49
N ASP A 109 -42.88 17.18 -26.77
CA ASP A 109 -41.56 17.77 -26.43
C ASP A 109 -41.39 17.98 -24.94
N ILE A 110 -42.45 18.14 -24.16
CA ILE A 110 -42.40 18.18 -22.69
C ILE A 110 -41.95 16.81 -22.16
N LEU A 111 -42.42 15.71 -22.74
CA LEU A 111 -42.01 14.38 -22.34
C LEU A 111 -40.54 14.11 -22.68
N LYS A 112 -40.07 14.57 -23.83
CA LYS A 112 -38.62 14.46 -24.21
C LYS A 112 -37.73 15.24 -23.24
N SER A 113 -38.14 16.44 -22.86
CA SER A 113 -37.42 17.26 -21.88
C SER A 113 -37.44 16.62 -20.49
N LEU A 114 -38.55 16.09 -20.02
CA LEU A 114 -38.64 15.40 -18.74
C LEU A 114 -37.78 14.14 -18.71
N VAL A 115 -37.74 13.34 -19.77
CA VAL A 115 -36.96 12.12 -19.87
C VAL A 115 -35.45 12.44 -19.94
N SER A 116 -35.02 13.53 -20.57
CA SER A 116 -33.61 13.90 -20.64
C SER A 116 -33.02 14.27 -19.27
N HIS A 117 -33.85 14.69 -18.31
CA HIS A 117 -33.41 15.04 -16.94
C HIS A 117 -33.87 14.02 -15.87
N MET A 118 -34.48 12.91 -16.32
CA MET A 118 -35.03 11.89 -15.44
C MET A 118 -33.89 11.01 -14.85
N PRO A 119 -33.88 10.79 -13.54
CA PRO A 119 -32.85 9.91 -12.91
C PRO A 119 -33.05 8.46 -13.41
N PRO A 120 -31.96 7.66 -13.46
CA PRO A 120 -31.99 6.30 -14.03
C PRO A 120 -33.05 5.37 -13.43
N HIS A 121 -33.33 5.48 -12.13
CA HIS A 121 -34.32 4.67 -11.42
C HIS A 121 -35.77 5.08 -11.69
N ALA A 122 -36.03 6.29 -12.16
CA ALA A 122 -37.39 6.77 -12.37
C ALA A 122 -38.10 6.09 -13.56
N ALA A 123 -37.36 5.62 -14.56
CA ALA A 123 -37.94 4.83 -15.65
C ALA A 123 -38.53 3.49 -15.17
N SER A 124 -37.89 2.84 -14.20
CA SER A 124 -38.42 1.62 -13.57
C SER A 124 -39.73 1.91 -12.82
N GLN A 125 -39.80 3.05 -12.12
CA GLN A 125 -41.01 3.46 -11.42
C GLN A 125 -42.17 3.74 -12.39
N VAL A 126 -41.90 4.39 -13.54
CA VAL A 126 -42.93 4.60 -14.60
C VAL A 126 -43.42 3.25 -15.14
N ILE A 127 -42.54 2.27 -15.36
CA ILE A 127 -42.92 0.94 -15.83
C ILE A 127 -43.76 0.21 -14.77
N LEU A 128 -43.42 0.31 -13.50
CA LEU A 128 -44.18 -0.25 -12.38
C LEU A 128 -45.56 0.37 -12.24
N LEU A 129 -45.72 1.69 -12.43
CA LEU A 129 -47.02 2.40 -12.41
C LEU A 129 -47.96 1.94 -13.52
N HIS A 130 -47.40 1.40 -14.61
CA HIS A 130 -48.18 0.86 -15.75
C HIS A 130 -48.25 -0.67 -15.80
N GLY A 131 -48.08 -1.34 -14.66
CA GLY A 131 -48.08 -2.81 -14.56
C GLY A 131 -49.36 -3.46 -15.12
N GLU A 132 -50.50 -2.78 -15.02
CA GLU A 132 -51.77 -3.26 -15.62
C GLU A 132 -51.85 -3.02 -17.14
N ASN A 133 -51.15 -2.00 -17.68
CA ASN A 133 -51.10 -1.74 -19.12
C ASN A 133 -49.70 -2.01 -19.69
N THR A 134 -49.36 -3.26 -19.76
CA THR A 134 -48.05 -3.77 -20.15
C THR A 134 -47.57 -3.33 -21.53
N GLU A 135 -48.52 -3.18 -22.47
CA GLU A 135 -48.20 -2.73 -23.83
C GLU A 135 -47.70 -1.29 -23.88
N LEU A 136 -48.27 -0.43 -23.07
CA LEU A 136 -47.84 0.96 -22.93
C LEU A 136 -46.46 1.06 -22.26
N GLY A 137 -46.23 0.30 -21.22
CA GLY A 137 -44.92 0.22 -20.54
C GLY A 137 -43.80 -0.24 -21.49
N VAL A 138 -44.03 -1.27 -22.29
CA VAL A 138 -43.06 -1.76 -23.29
C VAL A 138 -42.84 -0.74 -24.42
N ARG A 139 -43.90 -0.06 -24.89
CA ARG A 139 -43.77 1.00 -25.91
C ARG A 139 -42.99 2.21 -25.36
N PHE A 140 -43.27 2.61 -24.15
CA PHE A 140 -42.53 3.68 -23.47
C PHE A 140 -41.02 3.33 -23.36
N PHE A 141 -40.70 2.14 -22.88
CA PHE A 141 -39.31 1.73 -22.75
C PHE A 141 -38.56 1.69 -24.09
N LYS A 142 -39.16 1.10 -25.14
CA LYS A 142 -38.59 1.10 -26.50
C LYS A 142 -38.36 2.51 -27.04
N TRP A 143 -39.21 3.45 -26.69
CA TRP A 143 -39.08 4.84 -27.09
C TRP A 143 -37.96 5.54 -26.33
N VAL A 144 -37.88 5.36 -25.00
CA VAL A 144 -36.82 5.90 -24.16
C VAL A 144 -35.46 5.34 -24.58
N CYS A 145 -35.38 4.04 -24.94
CA CYS A 145 -34.13 3.42 -25.47
C CYS A 145 -33.60 4.10 -26.74
N LYS A 146 -34.43 4.77 -27.50
CA LYS A 146 -34.02 5.49 -28.71
C LYS A 146 -33.53 6.91 -28.43
N GLN A 147 -33.70 7.43 -27.18
CA GLN A 147 -33.20 8.74 -26.78
C GLN A 147 -31.73 8.62 -26.37
N SER A 148 -30.84 9.25 -27.10
CA SER A 148 -29.39 9.17 -26.91
C SER A 148 -28.88 9.78 -25.59
N THR A 149 -29.72 10.43 -24.81
CA THR A 149 -29.38 11.18 -23.60
C THR A 149 -29.66 10.43 -22.29
N TYR A 150 -30.30 9.27 -22.33
CA TYR A 150 -30.75 8.55 -21.14
C TYR A 150 -29.84 7.36 -20.82
N CYS A 151 -29.25 7.33 -19.60
CA CYS A 151 -28.46 6.20 -19.09
C CYS A 151 -29.37 5.28 -18.26
N TYR A 152 -29.39 4.00 -18.59
CA TYR A 152 -30.14 2.97 -17.87
C TYR A 152 -29.34 2.40 -16.72
N ASP A 153 -30.01 2.06 -15.62
CA ASP A 153 -29.48 1.16 -14.62
C ASP A 153 -29.99 -0.30 -14.85
N VAL A 154 -29.30 -1.24 -14.25
CA VAL A 154 -29.62 -2.68 -14.36
C VAL A 154 -30.98 -2.98 -13.75
N ASN A 155 -31.39 -2.28 -12.68
CA ASN A 155 -32.65 -2.49 -12.00
C ASN A 155 -33.85 -2.15 -12.93
N SER A 156 -33.76 -1.04 -13.67
CA SER A 156 -34.80 -0.65 -14.64
C SER A 156 -35.06 -1.72 -15.70
N ARG A 157 -33.99 -2.38 -16.16
CA ARG A 157 -34.09 -3.46 -17.14
C ARG A 157 -34.58 -4.76 -16.54
N ILE A 158 -34.27 -5.06 -15.28
CA ILE A 158 -34.83 -6.20 -14.56
C ILE A 158 -36.34 -6.04 -14.38
N HIS A 159 -36.82 -4.84 -14.04
CA HIS A 159 -38.27 -4.57 -13.95
C HIS A 159 -38.97 -4.74 -15.30
N LEU A 160 -38.32 -4.28 -16.38
CA LEU A 160 -38.86 -4.52 -17.73
C LEU A 160 -38.92 -6.02 -18.07
N LEU A 161 -37.89 -6.78 -17.72
CA LEU A 161 -37.83 -8.22 -17.91
C LEU A 161 -38.99 -8.92 -17.18
N ASN A 162 -39.26 -8.55 -15.94
CA ASN A 162 -40.38 -9.07 -15.16
C ASN A 162 -41.74 -8.78 -15.87
N LEU A 163 -41.90 -7.58 -16.39
CA LEU A 163 -43.09 -7.19 -17.14
C LEU A 163 -43.25 -7.99 -18.45
N VAL A 164 -42.17 -8.20 -19.21
CA VAL A 164 -42.19 -8.99 -20.45
C VAL A 164 -42.55 -10.46 -20.18
N VAL A 165 -42.04 -11.00 -19.05
CA VAL A 165 -42.36 -12.37 -18.62
C VAL A 165 -43.80 -12.49 -18.16
N SER A 166 -44.35 -11.53 -17.42
CA SER A 166 -45.74 -11.50 -16.98
C SER A 166 -46.72 -11.44 -18.18
N CYS A 167 -46.26 -10.87 -19.32
CA CYS A 167 -47.02 -10.85 -20.57
C CYS A 167 -46.91 -12.16 -21.40
N ASN A 168 -46.25 -13.20 -20.89
CA ASN A 168 -45.99 -14.46 -21.58
C ASN A 168 -45.19 -14.32 -22.91
N LEU A 169 -44.40 -13.21 -23.06
CA LEU A 169 -43.59 -12.96 -24.25
C LEU A 169 -42.18 -13.62 -24.10
N TYR A 170 -42.15 -14.94 -23.87
CA TYR A 170 -40.93 -15.67 -23.51
C TYR A 170 -39.79 -15.58 -24.56
N GLY A 171 -40.12 -15.50 -25.87
CA GLY A 171 -39.12 -15.35 -26.91
C GLY A 171 -38.38 -14.00 -26.85
N VAL A 172 -39.11 -12.92 -26.48
CA VAL A 172 -38.51 -11.58 -26.28
C VAL A 172 -37.74 -11.55 -24.98
N ALA A 173 -38.27 -12.17 -23.93
CA ALA A 173 -37.59 -12.28 -22.62
C ALA A 173 -36.21 -12.95 -22.72
N HIS A 174 -36.10 -14.07 -23.43
CA HIS A 174 -34.85 -14.76 -23.63
C HIS A 174 -33.80 -13.92 -24.37
N LYS A 175 -34.21 -13.14 -25.41
CA LYS A 175 -33.29 -12.22 -26.08
C LYS A 175 -32.81 -11.09 -25.15
N ALA A 176 -33.74 -10.49 -24.41
CA ALA A 176 -33.41 -9.44 -23.43
C ALA A 176 -32.48 -9.96 -22.35
N ILE A 177 -32.65 -11.19 -21.86
CA ILE A 177 -31.75 -11.80 -20.86
C ILE A 177 -30.33 -11.94 -21.41
N ILE A 178 -30.17 -12.40 -22.67
CA ILE A 178 -28.83 -12.54 -23.27
C ILE A 178 -28.14 -11.17 -23.41
N GLU A 179 -28.89 -10.12 -23.80
CA GLU A 179 -28.33 -8.76 -23.86
C GLU A 179 -27.94 -8.23 -22.47
N LEU A 180 -28.79 -8.42 -21.46
CA LEU A 180 -28.50 -8.06 -20.07
C LEU A 180 -27.28 -8.79 -19.53
N ILE A 181 -27.14 -10.09 -19.78
CA ILE A 181 -25.96 -10.87 -19.36
C ILE A 181 -24.69 -10.28 -19.98
N LYS A 182 -24.71 -9.92 -21.27
CA LYS A 182 -23.55 -9.32 -21.93
C LYS A 182 -23.17 -7.96 -21.33
N GLU A 183 -24.14 -7.12 -21.02
CA GLU A 183 -23.91 -5.82 -20.40
C GLU A 183 -23.43 -5.92 -18.96
N CYS A 184 -24.00 -6.83 -18.18
CA CYS A 184 -23.57 -7.10 -16.79
C CYS A 184 -22.25 -7.91 -16.71
N SER A 185 -21.66 -8.33 -17.83
CA SER A 185 -20.49 -9.21 -17.87
C SER A 185 -19.21 -8.60 -17.28
N ASP A 186 -19.17 -7.32 -16.96
CA ASP A 186 -18.02 -6.59 -16.42
C ASP A 186 -18.19 -6.21 -14.93
N SER A 187 -19.43 -6.37 -14.38
CA SER A 187 -19.77 -6.02 -13.00
C SER A 187 -20.26 -7.25 -12.22
N LYS A 188 -19.59 -7.58 -11.10
CA LYS A 188 -20.02 -8.68 -10.21
C LYS A 188 -21.38 -8.42 -9.57
N ASP A 189 -21.61 -7.20 -9.10
CA ASP A 189 -22.84 -6.85 -8.39
C ASP A 189 -24.05 -6.90 -9.31
N ASP A 190 -23.90 -6.43 -10.54
CA ASP A 190 -25.02 -6.37 -11.48
C ASP A 190 -25.41 -7.75 -12.00
N ILE A 191 -24.43 -8.65 -12.23
CA ILE A 191 -24.72 -10.04 -12.61
C ILE A 191 -25.38 -10.81 -11.46
N LEU A 192 -25.01 -10.53 -10.20
CA LEU A 192 -25.66 -11.14 -9.04
C LEU A 192 -27.11 -10.67 -8.87
N LYS A 193 -27.38 -9.37 -9.05
CA LYS A 193 -28.75 -8.83 -9.07
C LYS A 193 -29.60 -9.50 -10.15
N LEU A 194 -29.04 -9.65 -11.34
CA LEU A 194 -29.71 -10.34 -12.44
C LEU A 194 -30.04 -11.80 -12.10
N ILE A 195 -29.11 -12.53 -11.48
CA ILE A 195 -29.33 -13.93 -11.08
C ILE A 195 -30.43 -14.06 -10.04
N VAL A 196 -30.48 -13.14 -9.05
CA VAL A 196 -31.54 -13.10 -8.04
C VAL A 196 -32.91 -12.86 -8.72
N ALA A 197 -32.97 -11.95 -9.68
CA ALA A 197 -34.20 -11.68 -10.45
C ALA A 197 -34.64 -12.89 -11.28
N LEU A 198 -33.70 -13.57 -11.96
CA LEU A 198 -33.96 -14.80 -12.74
C LEU A 198 -34.42 -15.95 -11.84
N ASP A 199 -33.93 -16.04 -10.61
CA ASP A 199 -34.39 -17.03 -9.64
C ASP A 199 -35.84 -16.75 -9.20
N GLY A 200 -36.21 -15.48 -8.98
CA GLY A 200 -37.57 -15.05 -8.73
C GLY A 200 -38.49 -15.47 -9.86
N LEU A 201 -38.19 -15.10 -11.10
CA LEU A 201 -38.99 -15.48 -12.29
C LEU A 201 -39.09 -16.99 -12.48
N SER A 202 -38.06 -17.74 -12.12
CA SER A 202 -38.11 -19.21 -12.17
C SER A 202 -39.08 -19.82 -11.16
N LYS A 203 -39.28 -19.19 -9.98
CA LYS A 203 -40.26 -19.59 -8.98
C LYS A 203 -41.70 -19.32 -9.48
N ASP A 204 -41.85 -18.27 -10.30
CA ASP A 204 -43.12 -17.92 -10.96
C ASP A 204 -43.42 -18.76 -12.24
N GLY A 205 -42.57 -19.78 -12.50
CA GLY A 205 -42.77 -20.73 -13.59
C GLY A 205 -42.05 -20.42 -14.91
N PHE A 206 -41.29 -19.33 -14.99
CA PHE A 206 -40.47 -19.00 -16.18
C PHE A 206 -39.25 -19.90 -16.25
N LYS A 207 -39.04 -20.57 -17.42
CA LYS A 207 -37.87 -21.40 -17.66
C LYS A 207 -36.87 -20.73 -18.62
N LEU A 208 -35.61 -20.68 -18.24
CA LEU A 208 -34.53 -20.21 -19.11
C LEU A 208 -34.31 -21.22 -20.27
N ASN A 209 -33.93 -20.74 -21.43
CA ASN A 209 -33.50 -21.58 -22.54
C ASN A 209 -31.97 -21.87 -22.43
N TYR A 210 -31.50 -22.89 -23.18
CA TYR A 210 -30.09 -23.29 -23.17
C TYR A 210 -29.11 -22.16 -23.51
N PRO A 211 -29.32 -21.28 -24.53
CA PRO A 211 -28.41 -20.17 -24.80
C PRO A 211 -28.25 -19.17 -23.64
N CYS A 212 -29.32 -18.92 -22.87
CA CYS A 212 -29.23 -18.05 -21.68
C CYS A 212 -28.33 -18.67 -20.62
N TYR A 213 -28.46 -19.98 -20.35
CA TYR A 213 -27.59 -20.69 -19.41
C TYR A 213 -26.12 -20.68 -19.84
N SER A 214 -25.86 -20.95 -21.12
CA SER A 214 -24.47 -20.98 -21.64
C SER A 214 -23.83 -19.57 -21.58
N CYS A 215 -24.54 -18.51 -21.96
CA CYS A 215 -24.06 -17.15 -21.84
C CYS A 215 -23.79 -16.78 -20.37
N LEU A 216 -24.67 -17.18 -19.45
CA LEU A 216 -24.54 -16.90 -18.03
C LEU A 216 -23.29 -17.59 -17.44
N LEU A 217 -23.07 -18.88 -17.77
CA LEU A 217 -21.89 -19.63 -17.35
C LEU A 217 -20.58 -19.00 -17.85
N MET A 218 -20.56 -18.54 -19.12
CA MET A 218 -19.38 -17.84 -19.67
C MET A 218 -19.11 -16.50 -18.96
N SER A 219 -20.14 -15.73 -18.66
CA SER A 219 -19.98 -14.45 -17.92
C SER A 219 -19.54 -14.67 -16.49
N LEU A 220 -20.06 -15.68 -15.79
CA LEU A 220 -19.64 -16.06 -14.45
C LEU A 220 -18.20 -16.54 -14.40
N ALA A 221 -17.75 -17.24 -15.45
CA ALA A 221 -16.34 -17.65 -15.59
C ALA A 221 -15.41 -16.46 -15.86
N LYS A 222 -15.90 -15.37 -16.47
CA LYS A 222 -15.15 -14.13 -16.65
C LYS A 222 -14.99 -13.37 -15.34
N LEU A 223 -16.02 -13.37 -14.48
CA LEU A 223 -16.09 -12.65 -13.22
C LEU A 223 -15.52 -13.41 -12.01
N ASP A 224 -14.96 -14.60 -12.20
CA ASP A 224 -14.38 -15.45 -11.14
C ASP A 224 -15.42 -15.85 -10.06
N LEU A 225 -16.69 -16.06 -10.44
CA LEU A 225 -17.80 -16.44 -9.56
C LEU A 225 -18.07 -17.97 -9.58
N GLY A 226 -17.11 -18.78 -9.10
CA GLY A 226 -17.12 -20.24 -9.20
C GLY A 226 -18.31 -20.91 -8.52
N PHE A 227 -18.72 -20.49 -7.32
CA PHE A 227 -19.87 -21.05 -6.60
C PHE A 227 -21.19 -20.82 -7.35
N VAL A 228 -21.35 -19.59 -7.86
CA VAL A 228 -22.55 -19.21 -8.59
C VAL A 228 -22.63 -19.95 -9.93
N ALA A 229 -21.50 -20.07 -10.63
CA ALA A 229 -21.40 -20.88 -11.85
C ALA A 229 -21.76 -22.33 -11.60
N TYR A 230 -21.33 -22.90 -10.48
CA TYR A 230 -21.74 -24.24 -10.07
C TYR A 230 -23.24 -24.34 -9.84
N ALA A 231 -23.85 -23.41 -9.11
CA ALA A 231 -25.28 -23.41 -8.84
C ALA A 231 -26.11 -23.31 -10.14
N VAL A 232 -25.73 -22.43 -11.06
CA VAL A 232 -26.35 -22.26 -12.38
C VAL A 232 -26.21 -23.54 -13.21
N PHE A 233 -25.06 -24.20 -13.17
CA PHE A 233 -24.81 -25.48 -13.87
C PHE A 233 -25.72 -26.60 -13.31
N VAL A 234 -25.89 -26.67 -11.98
CA VAL A 234 -26.80 -27.62 -11.36
C VAL A 234 -28.24 -27.39 -11.81
N LYS A 235 -28.67 -26.12 -11.93
CA LYS A 235 -30.02 -25.77 -12.40
C LYS A 235 -30.20 -26.15 -13.87
N LEU A 236 -29.19 -25.94 -14.73
CA LEU A 236 -29.19 -26.36 -16.13
C LEU A 236 -29.50 -27.86 -16.26
N ILE A 237 -28.87 -28.70 -15.38
CA ILE A 237 -29.13 -30.14 -15.37
C ILE A 237 -30.53 -30.47 -14.87
N ALA A 238 -30.98 -29.77 -13.80
CA ALA A 238 -32.30 -29.98 -13.22
C ALA A 238 -33.44 -29.66 -14.23
N ASP A 239 -33.22 -28.67 -15.09
CA ASP A 239 -34.15 -28.27 -16.16
C ASP A 239 -34.13 -29.26 -17.37
N GLY A 240 -33.27 -30.28 -17.32
CA GLY A 240 -33.25 -31.39 -18.29
C GLY A 240 -32.46 -31.15 -19.58
N PHE A 241 -31.61 -30.12 -19.61
CA PHE A 241 -30.79 -29.83 -20.79
C PHE A 241 -29.60 -30.80 -20.94
N VAL A 242 -29.25 -31.12 -22.17
CA VAL A 242 -28.03 -31.91 -22.47
C VAL A 242 -26.80 -31.01 -22.39
N LEU A 243 -25.82 -31.42 -21.60
CA LEU A 243 -24.59 -30.67 -21.34
C LEU A 243 -23.64 -30.72 -22.56
N SER A 244 -23.04 -29.60 -22.89
CA SER A 244 -21.96 -29.52 -23.88
C SER A 244 -20.57 -29.43 -23.24
N ALA A 245 -19.53 -29.66 -24.05
CA ALA A 245 -18.14 -29.46 -23.61
C ALA A 245 -17.85 -28.00 -23.17
N ILE A 246 -18.57 -27.03 -23.77
CA ILE A 246 -18.44 -25.62 -23.46
C ILE A 246 -18.94 -25.32 -22.03
N ASP A 247 -20.04 -25.94 -21.59
CA ASP A 247 -20.59 -25.75 -20.26
C ASP A 247 -19.63 -26.27 -19.19
N TYR A 248 -19.09 -27.47 -19.39
CA TYR A 248 -18.08 -28.02 -18.51
C TYR A 248 -16.83 -27.15 -18.44
N ARG A 249 -16.34 -26.66 -19.59
CA ARG A 249 -15.19 -25.78 -19.68
C ARG A 249 -15.42 -24.48 -18.89
N SER A 250 -16.59 -23.88 -19.05
CA SER A 250 -16.96 -22.63 -18.36
C SER A 250 -17.00 -22.82 -16.86
N VAL A 251 -17.59 -23.91 -16.38
CA VAL A 251 -17.65 -24.21 -14.93
C VAL A 251 -16.28 -24.54 -14.38
N ILE A 252 -15.47 -25.37 -15.05
CA ILE A 252 -14.10 -25.68 -14.61
C ILE A 252 -13.27 -24.40 -14.53
N ASN A 253 -13.35 -23.53 -15.53
CA ASN A 253 -12.64 -22.27 -15.55
C ASN A 253 -13.08 -21.35 -14.39
N ALA A 254 -14.39 -21.24 -14.14
CA ALA A 254 -14.93 -20.45 -13.04
C ALA A 254 -14.46 -20.97 -11.67
N LEU A 255 -14.51 -22.29 -11.44
CA LEU A 255 -14.08 -22.94 -10.20
C LEU A 255 -12.58 -22.78 -9.97
N CYS A 256 -11.76 -22.99 -11.00
CA CYS A 256 -10.31 -22.84 -10.90
C CYS A 256 -9.90 -21.39 -10.64
N LYS A 257 -10.55 -20.44 -11.29
CA LYS A 257 -10.29 -19.02 -11.09
C LYS A 257 -10.70 -18.52 -9.70
N SER A 258 -11.76 -19.08 -9.09
CA SER A 258 -12.18 -18.77 -7.72
C SER A 258 -11.41 -19.54 -6.64
N GLY A 259 -10.35 -20.27 -6.99
CA GLY A 259 -9.54 -21.06 -6.04
C GLY A 259 -10.13 -22.42 -5.64
N LEU A 260 -11.26 -22.82 -6.22
CA LEU A 260 -11.93 -24.08 -5.91
C LEU A 260 -11.39 -25.24 -6.77
N VAL A 261 -10.08 -25.45 -6.76
CA VAL A 261 -9.38 -26.36 -7.70
C VAL A 261 -9.89 -27.79 -7.56
N ARG A 262 -10.08 -28.30 -6.34
CA ARG A 262 -10.57 -29.66 -6.10
C ARG A 262 -11.94 -29.92 -6.71
N ALA A 263 -12.83 -28.92 -6.69
CA ALA A 263 -14.10 -29.01 -7.39
C ALA A 263 -13.90 -29.04 -8.91
N GLY A 264 -12.99 -28.22 -9.46
CA GLY A 264 -12.59 -28.25 -10.87
C GLY A 264 -12.06 -29.61 -11.32
N GLU A 265 -11.20 -30.27 -10.53
CA GLU A 265 -10.71 -31.65 -10.79
C GLU A 265 -11.84 -32.69 -10.83
N MET A 266 -12.80 -32.58 -9.92
CA MET A 266 -13.97 -33.46 -9.93
C MET A 266 -14.80 -33.30 -11.19
N PHE A 267 -14.98 -32.07 -11.67
CA PHE A 267 -15.65 -31.82 -12.96
C PHE A 267 -14.83 -32.30 -14.13
N PHE A 268 -13.52 -32.15 -14.09
CA PHE A 268 -12.60 -32.71 -15.07
C PHE A 268 -12.74 -34.25 -15.20
N CYS A 269 -12.79 -34.95 -14.06
CA CYS A 269 -13.06 -36.39 -14.04
C CYS A 269 -14.43 -36.77 -14.64
N ARG A 270 -15.45 -35.91 -14.51
CA ARG A 270 -16.77 -36.11 -15.15
C ARG A 270 -16.71 -35.92 -16.65
N VAL A 271 -16.00 -34.89 -17.14
CA VAL A 271 -15.78 -34.68 -18.59
C VAL A 271 -15.23 -35.95 -19.23
N LEU A 272 -14.23 -36.57 -18.58
CA LEU A 272 -13.65 -37.84 -19.06
C LEU A 272 -14.64 -39.00 -19.03
N LYS A 273 -15.49 -39.08 -17.98
CA LYS A 273 -16.50 -40.17 -17.87
C LYS A 273 -17.60 -40.07 -18.93
N HIS A 274 -17.94 -38.87 -19.33
CA HIS A 274 -18.95 -38.62 -20.38
C HIS A 274 -18.38 -38.71 -21.79
N GLY A 275 -17.08 -39.09 -21.94
CA GLY A 275 -16.45 -39.28 -23.25
C GLY A 275 -16.17 -38.01 -24.04
N PHE A 276 -16.20 -36.84 -23.41
CA PHE A 276 -15.81 -35.60 -24.08
C PHE A 276 -14.29 -35.55 -24.29
N CYS A 277 -13.87 -35.09 -25.44
CA CYS A 277 -12.45 -34.85 -25.72
C CYS A 277 -11.91 -33.74 -24.83
N LEU A 278 -10.73 -33.94 -24.26
CA LEU A 278 -9.97 -32.92 -23.55
C LEU A 278 -9.52 -31.84 -24.54
N ASP A 279 -9.62 -30.59 -24.10
CA ASP A 279 -9.04 -29.46 -24.83
C ASP A 279 -7.95 -28.75 -24.00
N THR A 280 -7.08 -28.02 -24.69
CA THR A 280 -5.99 -27.25 -24.06
C THR A 280 -6.54 -26.24 -23.04
N HIS A 281 -7.76 -25.72 -23.25
CA HIS A 281 -8.36 -24.74 -22.36
C HIS A 281 -8.71 -25.31 -20.99
N ILE A 282 -9.26 -26.54 -20.94
CA ILE A 282 -9.60 -27.22 -19.68
C ILE A 282 -8.33 -27.46 -18.86
N CYS A 283 -7.30 -28.01 -19.51
CA CYS A 283 -6.03 -28.29 -18.85
C CYS A 283 -5.34 -26.99 -18.35
N THR A 284 -5.34 -25.93 -19.17
CA THR A 284 -4.81 -24.62 -18.79
C THR A 284 -5.58 -24.02 -17.61
N SER A 285 -6.91 -24.24 -17.54
CA SER A 285 -7.71 -23.78 -16.40
C SER A 285 -7.35 -24.52 -15.10
N LEU A 286 -7.04 -25.84 -15.18
CA LEU A 286 -6.57 -26.59 -14.02
C LEU A 286 -5.17 -26.11 -13.58
N VAL A 287 -4.24 -25.90 -14.53
CA VAL A 287 -2.93 -25.30 -14.24
C VAL A 287 -3.10 -23.95 -13.52
N LEU A 288 -3.98 -23.08 -14.02
CA LEU A 288 -4.29 -21.80 -13.38
C LEU A 288 -4.82 -21.98 -11.95
N GLY A 289 -5.72 -22.93 -11.77
CA GLY A 289 -6.30 -23.23 -10.46
C GLY A 289 -5.24 -23.68 -9.46
N HIS A 290 -4.37 -24.62 -9.83
CA HIS A 290 -3.27 -25.09 -8.97
C HIS A 290 -2.27 -23.98 -8.68
N CYS A 291 -1.92 -23.11 -9.65
CA CYS A 291 -1.06 -21.95 -9.42
C CYS A 291 -1.68 -20.99 -8.39
N ARG A 292 -2.98 -20.66 -8.52
CA ARG A 292 -3.68 -19.83 -7.53
C ARG A 292 -3.82 -20.49 -6.14
N GLY A 293 -3.88 -21.82 -6.11
CA GLY A 293 -3.88 -22.61 -4.87
C GLY A 293 -2.50 -22.82 -4.25
N ASN A 294 -1.46 -22.21 -4.80
CA ASN A 294 -0.06 -22.37 -4.37
C ASN A 294 0.48 -23.82 -4.47
N ASP A 295 -0.20 -24.68 -5.26
CA ASP A 295 0.21 -26.07 -5.47
C ASP A 295 0.90 -26.25 -6.83
N LEU A 296 2.11 -25.67 -6.95
CA LEU A 296 2.90 -25.75 -8.19
C LEU A 296 3.24 -27.19 -8.58
N LYS A 297 3.36 -28.12 -7.62
CA LYS A 297 3.68 -29.50 -7.92
C LYS A 297 2.59 -30.18 -8.77
N GLU A 298 1.33 -29.97 -8.42
CA GLU A 298 0.21 -30.50 -9.22
C GLU A 298 0.07 -29.74 -10.54
N ALA A 299 0.33 -28.41 -10.55
CA ALA A 299 0.33 -27.63 -11.79
C ALA A 299 1.33 -28.17 -12.82
N PHE A 300 2.56 -28.50 -12.39
CA PHE A 300 3.57 -29.10 -13.26
C PHE A 300 3.20 -30.53 -13.71
N LYS A 301 2.56 -31.33 -12.85
CA LYS A 301 2.07 -32.68 -13.28
C LYS A 301 1.05 -32.57 -14.42
N VAL A 302 0.11 -31.60 -14.32
CA VAL A 302 -0.85 -31.36 -15.41
C VAL A 302 -0.12 -30.91 -16.68
N PHE A 303 0.88 -30.03 -16.56
CA PHE A 303 1.67 -29.53 -17.66
C PHE A 303 2.50 -30.66 -18.33
N ASP A 304 3.09 -31.55 -17.55
CA ASP A 304 3.84 -32.73 -18.06
C ASP A 304 2.94 -33.68 -18.83
N VAL A 305 1.71 -33.90 -18.36
CA VAL A 305 0.71 -34.71 -19.09
C VAL A 305 0.35 -34.02 -20.40
N MET A 306 0.14 -32.68 -20.41
CA MET A 306 -0.13 -31.93 -21.63
C MET A 306 1.04 -31.99 -22.61
N SER A 307 2.28 -32.03 -22.14
CA SER A 307 3.48 -32.06 -22.99
C SER A 307 3.67 -33.41 -23.71
N LYS A 308 3.15 -34.52 -23.16
CA LYS A 308 3.25 -35.88 -23.70
C LYS A 308 2.19 -36.21 -24.76
N GLU A 309 1.09 -35.47 -24.81
CA GLU A 309 -0.04 -35.74 -25.64
C GLU A 309 -0.20 -34.75 -26.80
N ALA A 310 -0.36 -35.25 -28.01
CA ALA A 310 -0.45 -34.38 -29.20
C ALA A 310 -1.77 -33.58 -29.28
N SER A 311 -2.85 -34.10 -28.66
CA SER A 311 -4.22 -33.57 -28.80
C SER A 311 -4.45 -32.27 -28.03
N TYR A 312 -3.68 -32.00 -26.95
CA TYR A 312 -3.84 -30.83 -26.07
C TYR A 312 -2.52 -30.24 -25.57
N ARG A 313 -1.55 -30.08 -26.47
CA ARG A 313 -0.22 -29.53 -26.18
C ARG A 313 -0.29 -28.18 -25.49
N PRO A 314 0.65 -27.89 -24.58
CA PRO A 314 0.78 -26.56 -23.97
C PRO A 314 0.91 -25.48 -25.03
N ASN A 315 0.18 -24.41 -24.88
CA ASN A 315 0.26 -23.23 -25.74
C ASN A 315 0.87 -22.05 -24.99
N SER A 316 1.04 -20.91 -25.66
CA SER A 316 1.56 -19.67 -25.06
C SER A 316 0.84 -19.25 -23.78
N VAL A 317 -0.47 -19.51 -23.67
CA VAL A 317 -1.26 -19.18 -22.47
C VAL A 317 -0.91 -20.10 -21.31
N THR A 318 -0.71 -21.41 -21.58
CA THR A 318 -0.33 -22.39 -20.54
C THR A 318 1.04 -22.05 -19.93
N PHE A 319 2.03 -21.74 -20.81
CA PHE A 319 3.36 -21.29 -20.35
C PHE A 319 3.25 -20.00 -19.54
N THR A 320 2.54 -18.99 -20.03
CA THR A 320 2.37 -17.71 -19.31
C THR A 320 1.69 -17.91 -17.95
N THR A 321 0.74 -18.86 -17.85
CA THR A 321 0.06 -19.18 -16.59
C THR A 321 0.98 -19.80 -15.57
N LEU A 322 1.85 -20.74 -15.99
CA LEU A 322 2.85 -21.34 -15.11
C LEU A 322 3.93 -20.34 -14.70
N ILE A 323 4.42 -19.53 -15.66
CA ILE A 323 5.37 -18.44 -15.36
C ILE A 323 4.78 -17.51 -14.31
N HIS A 324 3.50 -17.13 -14.44
CA HIS A 324 2.81 -16.31 -13.44
C HIS A 324 2.75 -16.99 -12.07
N GLY A 325 2.40 -18.29 -12.02
CA GLY A 325 2.37 -19.05 -10.77
C GLY A 325 3.74 -19.17 -10.11
N LEU A 326 4.81 -19.35 -10.87
CA LEU A 326 6.19 -19.35 -10.35
C LEU A 326 6.60 -17.98 -9.81
N CYS A 327 6.23 -16.90 -10.50
CA CYS A 327 6.48 -15.53 -10.06
C CYS A 327 5.76 -15.19 -8.74
N GLU A 328 4.50 -15.60 -8.58
CA GLU A 328 3.73 -15.39 -7.34
C GLU A 328 4.36 -16.10 -6.12
N VAL A 329 5.00 -17.24 -6.33
CA VAL A 329 5.72 -18.00 -5.27
C VAL A 329 7.18 -17.53 -5.10
N GLY A 330 7.66 -16.60 -5.95
CA GLY A 330 9.03 -16.08 -5.89
C GLY A 330 10.11 -16.98 -6.51
N ARG A 331 9.74 -18.03 -7.26
CA ARG A 331 10.69 -18.95 -7.92
C ARG A 331 11.08 -18.42 -9.31
N LEU A 332 11.82 -17.30 -9.33
CA LEU A 332 12.10 -16.55 -10.57
C LEU A 332 13.02 -17.33 -11.53
N ASP A 333 14.04 -18.00 -11.02
CA ASP A 333 15.00 -18.72 -11.87
C ASP A 333 14.29 -19.78 -12.73
N GLU A 334 13.31 -20.46 -12.14
CA GLU A 334 12.50 -21.43 -12.86
C GLU A 334 11.52 -20.76 -13.83
N ALA A 335 11.01 -19.58 -13.48
CA ALA A 335 10.15 -18.81 -14.39
C ALA A 335 10.91 -18.37 -15.64
N PHE A 336 12.16 -17.95 -15.51
CA PHE A 336 13.03 -17.62 -16.65
C PHE A 336 13.39 -18.86 -17.47
N SER A 337 13.75 -19.97 -16.81
CA SER A 337 14.01 -21.25 -17.49
C SER A 337 12.79 -21.70 -18.31
N LEU A 338 11.59 -21.56 -17.77
CA LEU A 338 10.35 -21.89 -18.46
C LEU A 338 10.03 -20.94 -19.64
N LYS A 339 10.42 -19.65 -19.54
CA LYS A 339 10.36 -18.68 -20.66
C LYS A 339 11.28 -19.13 -21.80
N ASP A 340 12.49 -19.62 -21.47
CA ASP A 340 13.44 -20.05 -22.48
C ASP A 340 12.98 -21.37 -23.13
N GLU A 341 12.45 -22.33 -22.35
CA GLU A 341 11.80 -23.54 -22.85
C GLU A 341 10.61 -23.24 -23.79
N MET A 342 9.82 -22.19 -23.45
CA MET A 342 8.75 -21.70 -24.30
C MET A 342 9.28 -21.29 -25.69
N CYS A 343 10.39 -20.55 -25.72
CA CYS A 343 11.04 -20.13 -26.97
C CYS A 343 11.58 -21.33 -27.77
N GLU A 344 12.22 -22.29 -27.11
CA GLU A 344 12.74 -23.52 -27.75
C GLU A 344 11.63 -24.37 -28.39
N LYS A 345 10.45 -24.40 -27.79
CA LYS A 345 9.25 -25.05 -28.35
C LYS A 345 8.55 -24.23 -29.44
N GLY A 346 9.14 -23.11 -29.87
CA GLY A 346 8.63 -22.26 -30.97
C GLY A 346 7.54 -21.29 -30.58
N TRP A 347 7.24 -21.11 -29.27
CA TRP A 347 6.29 -20.13 -28.77
C TRP A 347 7.00 -18.84 -28.41
N GLN A 348 6.64 -17.74 -29.06
CA GLN A 348 7.17 -16.41 -28.67
C GLN A 348 6.46 -15.89 -27.40
N PRO A 349 7.23 -15.35 -26.41
CA PRO A 349 6.65 -14.71 -25.25
C PRO A 349 5.76 -13.53 -25.65
N SER A 350 4.58 -13.47 -25.07
CA SER A 350 3.59 -12.40 -25.30
C SER A 350 3.86 -11.18 -24.42
N THR A 351 3.23 -10.04 -24.73
CA THR A 351 3.22 -8.84 -23.87
C THR A 351 2.88 -9.19 -22.41
N ARG A 352 1.92 -10.12 -22.23
CA ARG A 352 1.53 -10.57 -20.89
C ARG A 352 2.64 -11.34 -20.19
N THR A 353 3.37 -12.20 -20.90
CA THR A 353 4.50 -12.98 -20.34
C THR A 353 5.60 -12.04 -19.83
N TYR A 354 6.00 -11.06 -20.67
CA TYR A 354 6.97 -10.06 -20.29
C TYR A 354 6.50 -9.20 -19.11
N THR A 355 5.24 -8.74 -19.14
CA THR A 355 4.69 -7.90 -18.05
C THR A 355 4.68 -8.64 -16.71
N VAL A 356 4.37 -9.95 -16.70
CA VAL A 356 4.39 -10.77 -15.49
C VAL A 356 5.81 -10.87 -14.91
N LEU A 357 6.80 -11.18 -15.77
CA LEU A 357 8.19 -11.28 -15.35
C LEU A 357 8.76 -9.92 -14.89
N ILE A 358 8.46 -8.83 -15.60
CA ILE A 358 8.85 -7.47 -15.22
C ILE A 358 8.25 -7.13 -13.85
N LYS A 359 6.95 -7.41 -13.63
CA LYS A 359 6.29 -7.19 -12.34
C LYS A 359 6.98 -7.96 -11.22
N ALA A 360 7.25 -9.25 -11.44
CA ALA A 360 7.90 -10.08 -10.43
C ALA A 360 9.32 -9.59 -10.08
N LEU A 361 10.10 -9.12 -11.08
CA LEU A 361 11.40 -8.48 -10.82
C LEU A 361 11.26 -7.17 -10.04
N CYS A 362 10.24 -6.37 -10.36
CA CYS A 362 9.93 -5.14 -9.64
C CYS A 362 9.53 -5.43 -8.18
N ASP A 363 8.75 -6.47 -7.92
CA ASP A 363 8.29 -6.84 -6.58
C ASP A 363 9.46 -7.24 -5.65
N ILE A 364 10.52 -7.86 -6.19
CA ILE A 364 11.75 -8.21 -5.44
C ILE A 364 12.87 -7.15 -5.53
N SER A 365 12.56 -5.96 -6.04
CA SER A 365 13.51 -4.83 -6.08
C SER A 365 14.69 -4.98 -7.05
N LEU A 366 14.58 -5.81 -8.08
CA LEU A 366 15.59 -5.95 -9.14
C LEU A 366 15.27 -5.07 -10.35
N THR A 367 15.25 -3.76 -10.14
CA THR A 367 14.79 -2.77 -11.14
C THR A 367 15.65 -2.76 -12.41
N ASP A 368 16.98 -2.89 -12.28
CA ASP A 368 17.88 -2.91 -13.44
C ASP A 368 17.60 -4.11 -14.36
N LYS A 369 17.33 -5.29 -13.78
CA LYS A 369 16.94 -6.47 -14.56
C LYS A 369 15.55 -6.30 -15.19
N ALA A 370 14.63 -5.64 -14.50
CA ALA A 370 13.30 -5.35 -15.05
C ALA A 370 13.37 -4.41 -16.26
N LEU A 371 14.22 -3.37 -16.21
CA LEU A 371 14.47 -2.46 -17.33
C LEU A 371 15.17 -3.17 -18.51
N SER A 372 16.17 -4.00 -18.23
CA SER A 372 16.82 -4.83 -19.24
C SER A 372 15.84 -5.78 -19.94
N LEU A 373 14.90 -6.39 -19.20
CA LEU A 373 13.86 -7.25 -19.77
C LEU A 373 12.82 -6.45 -20.57
N PHE A 374 12.56 -5.21 -20.19
CA PHE A 374 11.71 -4.30 -20.97
C PHE A 374 12.38 -3.94 -22.30
N ASP A 375 13.68 -3.65 -22.31
CA ASP A 375 14.44 -3.39 -23.53
C ASP A 375 14.48 -4.65 -24.43
N GLU A 376 14.67 -5.86 -23.86
CA GLU A 376 14.55 -7.14 -24.60
C GLU A 376 13.19 -7.26 -25.30
N MET A 377 12.10 -6.93 -24.55
CA MET A 377 10.73 -6.95 -25.09
C MET A 377 10.58 -6.03 -26.31
N VAL A 378 11.12 -4.81 -26.24
CA VAL A 378 11.09 -3.83 -27.35
C VAL A 378 11.90 -4.32 -28.53
N VAL A 379 13.13 -4.82 -28.30
CA VAL A 379 14.01 -5.38 -29.35
C VAL A 379 13.34 -6.55 -30.08
N LYS A 380 12.66 -7.42 -29.36
CA LYS A 380 11.88 -8.55 -29.93
C LYS A 380 10.57 -8.10 -30.58
N ARG A 381 10.34 -6.82 -30.76
CA ARG A 381 9.11 -6.21 -31.35
C ARG A 381 7.82 -6.60 -30.64
N CYS A 382 7.89 -6.99 -29.38
CA CYS A 382 6.75 -7.23 -28.54
C CYS A 382 6.31 -5.90 -27.91
N LYS A 383 5.23 -5.29 -28.42
CA LYS A 383 4.80 -3.92 -27.97
C LYS A 383 4.41 -3.92 -26.49
N PRO A 384 5.05 -3.07 -25.66
CA PRO A 384 4.61 -2.84 -24.30
C PRO A 384 3.18 -2.28 -24.26
N ASN A 385 2.41 -2.59 -23.26
CA ASN A 385 1.09 -2.01 -23.02
C ASN A 385 1.12 -1.00 -21.86
N ALA A 386 0.03 -0.26 -21.68
CA ALA A 386 -0.09 0.71 -20.60
C ALA A 386 0.20 0.11 -19.21
N HIS A 387 -0.14 -1.16 -19.00
CA HIS A 387 0.11 -1.84 -17.73
C HIS A 387 1.61 -2.13 -17.49
N THR A 388 2.36 -2.52 -18.53
CA THR A 388 3.82 -2.72 -18.45
C THR A 388 4.53 -1.43 -18.03
N TYR A 389 4.18 -0.29 -18.66
CA TYR A 389 4.69 1.01 -18.28
C TYR A 389 4.33 1.37 -16.83
N THR A 390 3.07 1.19 -16.43
CA THR A 390 2.61 1.51 -15.07
C THR A 390 3.36 0.73 -13.99
N VAL A 391 3.68 -0.55 -14.23
CA VAL A 391 4.46 -1.38 -13.29
C VAL A 391 5.88 -0.83 -13.11
N LEU A 392 6.55 -0.46 -14.21
CA LEU A 392 7.89 0.12 -14.15
C LEU A 392 7.89 1.50 -13.49
N ILE A 393 6.91 2.35 -13.82
CA ILE A 393 6.73 3.67 -13.20
C ILE A 393 6.51 3.51 -11.68
N ASP A 394 5.65 2.58 -11.24
CA ASP A 394 5.41 2.31 -9.81
C ASP A 394 6.71 1.91 -9.10
N ARG A 395 7.49 1.03 -9.70
CA ARG A 395 8.76 0.61 -9.12
C ARG A 395 9.76 1.75 -8.99
N LEU A 396 9.97 2.53 -10.05
CA LEU A 396 10.85 3.69 -10.05
C LEU A 396 10.41 4.75 -9.01
N CYS A 397 9.11 4.99 -8.89
CA CYS A 397 8.56 5.88 -7.86
C CYS A 397 8.82 5.36 -6.44
N ARG A 398 8.72 4.05 -6.21
CA ARG A 398 9.04 3.44 -4.90
C ARG A 398 10.52 3.53 -4.54
N GLU A 399 11.41 3.49 -5.53
CA GLU A 399 12.85 3.70 -5.33
C GLU A 399 13.24 5.18 -5.22
N GLY A 400 12.31 6.08 -5.39
CA GLY A 400 12.58 7.52 -5.37
C GLY A 400 13.18 8.06 -6.66
N LYS A 401 13.28 7.28 -7.74
CA LYS A 401 13.82 7.68 -9.06
C LYS A 401 12.71 8.32 -9.91
N ILE A 402 12.19 9.47 -9.46
CA ILE A 402 11.02 10.10 -10.13
C ILE A 402 11.37 10.62 -11.53
N ASP A 403 12.58 11.09 -11.76
CA ASP A 403 12.96 11.62 -13.08
C ASP A 403 12.99 10.48 -14.12
N GLU A 404 13.45 9.29 -13.76
CA GLU A 404 13.38 8.11 -14.61
C GLU A 404 11.92 7.65 -14.81
N ALA A 405 11.09 7.72 -13.77
CA ALA A 405 9.66 7.44 -13.87
C ALA A 405 8.94 8.37 -14.86
N ASN A 406 9.27 9.66 -14.83
CA ASN A 406 8.77 10.64 -15.80
C ASN A 406 9.28 10.33 -17.23
N GLY A 407 10.52 9.92 -17.38
CA GLY A 407 11.08 9.46 -18.65
C GLY A 407 10.29 8.26 -19.22
N MET A 408 9.93 7.29 -18.36
CA MET A 408 9.09 6.16 -18.75
C MET A 408 7.66 6.57 -19.11
N CYS A 409 7.09 7.56 -18.40
CA CYS A 409 5.79 8.12 -18.73
C CYS A 409 5.84 8.86 -20.09
N GLY A 410 6.94 9.55 -20.39
CA GLY A 410 7.22 10.15 -21.70
C GLY A 410 7.28 9.12 -22.82
N LYS A 411 7.99 8.00 -22.62
CA LYS A 411 8.03 6.86 -23.58
C LYS A 411 6.64 6.27 -23.80
N MET A 412 5.86 6.10 -22.71
CA MET A 412 4.48 5.61 -22.78
C MET A 412 3.62 6.49 -23.71
N LEU A 413 3.75 7.82 -23.61
CA LEU A 413 3.02 8.77 -24.47
C LEU A 413 3.50 8.70 -25.92
N GLN A 414 4.81 8.57 -26.16
CA GLN A 414 5.40 8.42 -27.52
C GLN A 414 4.90 7.16 -28.20
N ASP A 415 4.71 6.06 -27.45
CA ASP A 415 4.14 4.80 -27.97
C ASP A 415 2.62 4.86 -28.17
N GLY A 416 1.99 6.02 -27.95
CA GLY A 416 0.55 6.25 -28.14
C GLY A 416 -0.34 5.74 -26.98
N HIS A 417 0.25 5.42 -25.84
CA HIS A 417 -0.49 5.02 -24.64
C HIS A 417 -0.69 6.22 -23.70
N PHE A 418 -1.95 6.58 -23.47
CA PHE A 418 -2.26 7.64 -22.49
C PHE A 418 -2.25 7.09 -21.06
N PRO A 419 -1.64 7.82 -20.09
CA PRO A 419 -1.72 7.46 -18.68
C PRO A 419 -3.16 7.39 -18.19
N GLY A 420 -3.53 6.27 -17.58
CA GLY A 420 -4.82 6.10 -16.92
C GLY A 420 -4.79 6.56 -15.46
N VAL A 421 -5.94 6.47 -14.77
CA VAL A 421 -6.08 6.83 -13.34
C VAL A 421 -5.00 6.15 -12.48
N VAL A 422 -4.70 4.89 -12.74
CA VAL A 422 -3.70 4.12 -11.97
C VAL A 422 -2.30 4.71 -12.14
N THR A 423 -1.90 5.05 -13.38
CA THR A 423 -0.58 5.63 -13.66
C THR A 423 -0.42 7.01 -13.00
N TYR A 424 -1.47 7.85 -13.07
CA TYR A 424 -1.46 9.14 -12.38
C TYR A 424 -1.36 8.98 -10.86
N ASN A 425 -2.12 8.06 -10.26
CA ASN A 425 -2.06 7.80 -8.82
C ASN A 425 -0.66 7.36 -8.37
N VAL A 426 -0.01 6.49 -9.15
CA VAL A 426 1.36 6.05 -8.88
C VAL A 426 2.35 7.22 -8.91
N LEU A 427 2.28 8.08 -9.93
CA LEU A 427 3.14 9.28 -10.03
C LEU A 427 2.85 10.26 -8.89
N ILE A 428 1.58 10.55 -8.58
CA ILE A 428 1.17 11.41 -7.48
C ILE A 428 1.74 10.89 -6.16
N ASN A 429 1.60 9.58 -5.87
CA ASN A 429 2.18 8.96 -4.68
C ASN A 429 3.72 9.10 -4.65
N GLY A 430 4.38 8.88 -5.78
CA GLY A 430 5.83 9.05 -5.90
C GLY A 430 6.27 10.47 -5.55
N TYR A 431 5.62 11.48 -6.10
CA TYR A 431 5.90 12.88 -5.78
C TYR A 431 5.59 13.23 -4.32
N CYS A 432 4.47 12.72 -3.77
CA CYS A 432 4.11 12.91 -2.36
C CYS A 432 5.16 12.30 -1.41
N LYS A 433 5.70 11.13 -1.72
CA LYS A 433 6.76 10.48 -0.94
C LYS A 433 8.07 11.27 -0.93
N GLN A 434 8.37 12.01 -1.99
CA GLN A 434 9.54 12.90 -2.06
C GLN A 434 9.26 14.30 -1.49
N GLY A 435 8.07 14.57 -0.97
CA GLY A 435 7.70 15.90 -0.49
C GLY A 435 7.44 16.94 -1.61
N ARG A 436 7.46 16.53 -2.88
CA ARG A 436 7.21 17.40 -4.05
C ARG A 436 5.70 17.57 -4.30
N ILE A 437 4.98 18.06 -3.30
CA ILE A 437 3.51 18.10 -3.27
C ILE A 437 2.90 18.90 -4.42
N ILE A 438 3.58 19.91 -4.92
CA ILE A 438 3.08 20.75 -6.02
C ILE A 438 3.06 19.98 -7.32
N ALA A 439 4.14 19.30 -7.64
CA ALA A 439 4.16 18.46 -8.82
C ALA A 439 3.03 17.40 -8.75
N ALA A 440 2.69 16.94 -7.55
CA ALA A 440 1.53 16.06 -7.35
C ALA A 440 0.20 16.77 -7.67
N PHE A 441 0.03 18.04 -7.27
CA PHE A 441 -1.16 18.83 -7.63
C PHE A 441 -1.18 19.25 -9.11
N GLU A 442 -0.04 19.46 -9.73
CA GLU A 442 0.07 19.67 -11.18
C GLU A 442 -0.43 18.46 -11.95
N LEU A 443 -0.03 17.26 -11.51
CA LEU A 443 -0.54 16.02 -12.10
C LEU A 443 -2.06 15.86 -11.90
N LEU A 444 -2.60 16.25 -10.74
CA LEU A 444 -4.04 16.26 -10.52
C LEU A 444 -4.74 17.20 -11.52
N ALA A 445 -4.24 18.44 -11.69
CA ALA A 445 -4.79 19.40 -12.64
C ALA A 445 -4.69 18.88 -14.09
N LEU A 446 -3.56 18.25 -14.45
CA LEU A 446 -3.37 17.64 -15.76
C LEU A 446 -4.35 16.47 -15.99
N MET A 447 -4.59 15.66 -14.96
CA MET A 447 -5.55 14.55 -14.98
C MET A 447 -6.98 15.05 -15.23
N GLU A 448 -7.40 16.12 -14.52
CA GLU A 448 -8.70 16.76 -14.70
C GLU A 448 -8.85 17.33 -16.13
N LYS A 449 -7.83 17.99 -16.65
CA LYS A 449 -7.83 18.55 -18.00
C LYS A 449 -7.93 17.48 -19.09
N ARG A 450 -7.30 16.33 -18.90
CA ARG A 450 -7.35 15.19 -19.85
C ARG A 450 -8.61 14.35 -19.71
N THR A 451 -9.65 14.84 -19.03
CA THR A 451 -10.93 14.12 -18.81
C THR A 451 -10.78 12.79 -18.06
N CYS A 452 -9.62 12.56 -17.44
CA CYS A 452 -9.35 11.40 -16.61
C CYS A 452 -9.81 11.74 -15.18
N LYS A 453 -11.06 11.40 -14.83
CA LYS A 453 -11.65 11.80 -13.54
C LYS A 453 -10.88 11.22 -12.35
N PRO A 454 -10.41 12.07 -11.40
CA PRO A 454 -9.82 11.60 -10.15
C PRO A 454 -10.81 10.76 -9.35
N ASN A 455 -10.33 9.71 -8.71
CA ASN A 455 -11.11 8.87 -7.81
C ASN A 455 -10.70 9.11 -6.34
N ILE A 456 -11.40 8.48 -5.40
CA ILE A 456 -11.10 8.62 -3.98
C ILE A 456 -9.63 8.26 -3.66
N ARG A 457 -9.07 7.27 -4.32
CA ARG A 457 -7.67 6.88 -4.16
C ARG A 457 -6.70 8.00 -4.56
N THR A 458 -6.98 8.75 -5.64
CA THR A 458 -6.18 9.92 -6.05
C THR A 458 -6.08 10.94 -4.92
N TYR A 459 -7.21 11.24 -4.29
CA TYR A 459 -7.25 12.18 -3.17
C TYR A 459 -6.61 11.60 -1.90
N ASN A 460 -6.76 10.30 -1.64
CA ASN A 460 -6.10 9.63 -0.51
C ASN A 460 -4.57 9.72 -0.61
N GLU A 461 -3.96 9.52 -1.80
CA GLU A 461 -2.52 9.68 -2.00
C GLU A 461 -2.05 11.13 -1.73
N LEU A 462 -2.84 12.13 -2.15
CA LEU A 462 -2.53 13.55 -1.86
C LEU A 462 -2.69 13.89 -0.38
N MET A 463 -3.75 13.40 0.28
CA MET A 463 -3.96 13.59 1.72
C MET A 463 -2.84 12.92 2.53
N GLU A 464 -2.43 11.71 2.17
CA GLU A 464 -1.29 11.04 2.80
C GLU A 464 0.00 11.85 2.62
N GLY A 465 0.23 12.40 1.42
CA GLY A 465 1.37 13.29 1.16
C GLY A 465 1.37 14.54 2.04
N LEU A 466 0.21 15.19 2.22
CA LEU A 466 0.05 16.34 3.11
C LEU A 466 0.29 15.96 4.58
N CYS A 467 -0.25 14.84 5.06
CA CYS A 467 -0.05 14.34 6.41
C CYS A 467 1.42 14.03 6.71
N ARG A 468 2.15 13.45 5.74
CA ARG A 468 3.61 13.19 5.86
C ARG A 468 4.44 14.46 5.98
N MET A 469 3.95 15.57 5.43
CA MET A 469 4.58 16.88 5.55
C MET A 469 4.13 17.67 6.79
N ASN A 470 3.45 17.03 7.74
CA ASN A 470 2.86 17.65 8.92
C ASN A 470 1.89 18.80 8.55
N LYS A 471 1.07 18.58 7.50
CA LYS A 471 0.04 19.54 7.02
C LYS A 471 -1.35 18.88 7.01
N SER A 472 -1.68 18.14 8.08
CA SER A 472 -2.94 17.37 8.17
C SER A 472 -4.18 18.26 8.12
N TYR A 473 -4.08 19.52 8.53
CA TYR A 473 -5.17 20.49 8.35
C TYR A 473 -5.55 20.70 6.89
N LYS A 474 -4.55 20.74 6.00
CA LYS A 474 -4.79 20.87 4.55
C LYS A 474 -5.41 19.62 3.97
N ALA A 475 -5.09 18.46 4.52
CA ALA A 475 -5.76 17.21 4.15
C ALA A 475 -7.25 17.23 4.47
N VAL A 476 -7.68 17.84 5.61
CA VAL A 476 -9.10 18.04 5.93
C VAL A 476 -9.80 18.97 4.94
N HIS A 477 -9.13 20.03 4.50
CA HIS A 477 -9.68 20.91 3.46
C HIS A 477 -9.84 20.17 2.12
N LEU A 478 -8.90 19.26 1.80
CA LEU A 478 -9.01 18.42 0.62
C LEU A 478 -10.15 17.41 0.74
N LEU A 479 -10.38 16.86 1.94
CA LEU A 479 -11.54 16.01 2.23
C LEU A 479 -12.86 16.72 1.95
N LYS A 480 -13.01 17.99 2.36
CA LYS A 480 -14.21 18.77 2.02
C LYS A 480 -14.43 18.85 0.51
N ARG A 481 -13.36 19.12 -0.24
CA ARG A 481 -13.43 19.20 -1.71
C ARG A 481 -13.87 17.87 -2.34
N VAL A 482 -13.45 16.74 -1.78
CA VAL A 482 -13.86 15.39 -2.18
C VAL A 482 -15.37 15.21 -1.98
N VAL A 483 -15.88 15.60 -0.82
CA VAL A 483 -17.30 15.49 -0.48
C VAL A 483 -18.16 16.45 -1.33
N ASP A 484 -17.71 17.69 -1.51
CA ASP A 484 -18.38 18.68 -2.37
C ASP A 484 -18.41 18.23 -3.85
N GLY A 485 -17.39 17.46 -4.29
CA GLY A 485 -17.31 16.83 -5.61
C GLY A 485 -18.18 15.57 -5.77
N GLY A 486 -18.93 15.17 -4.75
CA GLY A 486 -19.83 14.00 -4.78
C GLY A 486 -19.11 12.66 -4.63
N LEU A 487 -17.84 12.63 -4.22
CA LEU A 487 -17.12 11.41 -3.87
C LEU A 487 -17.35 11.07 -2.40
N PHE A 488 -17.49 9.79 -2.09
CA PHE A 488 -17.69 9.33 -0.71
C PHE A 488 -16.34 8.89 -0.14
N PRO A 489 -15.88 9.51 0.98
CA PRO A 489 -14.70 9.06 1.71
C PRO A 489 -14.87 7.63 2.22
N ASP A 490 -13.81 6.84 2.12
CA ASP A 490 -13.75 5.46 2.58
C ASP A 490 -12.99 5.32 3.92
N GLU A 491 -12.91 4.11 4.45
CA GLU A 491 -12.18 3.82 5.69
C GLU A 491 -10.70 4.26 5.59
N ILE A 492 -10.09 4.12 4.41
CA ILE A 492 -8.69 4.50 4.16
C ILE A 492 -8.52 6.02 4.31
N THR A 493 -9.48 6.81 3.80
CA THR A 493 -9.46 8.27 3.92
C THR A 493 -9.39 8.72 5.37
N TYR A 494 -10.26 8.14 6.22
CA TYR A 494 -10.28 8.47 7.64
C TYR A 494 -9.04 7.98 8.38
N ASN A 495 -8.54 6.79 8.03
CA ASN A 495 -7.31 6.24 8.61
C ASN A 495 -6.10 7.15 8.34
N ILE A 496 -5.95 7.67 7.11
CA ILE A 496 -4.89 8.62 6.76
C ILE A 496 -4.95 9.87 7.63
N LEU A 497 -6.15 10.42 7.85
CA LEU A 497 -6.30 11.63 8.66
C LEU A 497 -6.05 11.35 10.14
N VAL A 498 -6.57 10.25 10.69
CA VAL A 498 -6.32 9.83 12.08
C VAL A 498 -4.81 9.68 12.32
N ASP A 499 -4.11 8.94 11.46
CA ASP A 499 -2.67 8.73 11.55
C ASP A 499 -1.89 10.05 11.43
N GLY A 500 -2.27 10.92 10.47
CA GLY A 500 -1.64 12.23 10.28
C GLY A 500 -1.74 13.10 11.53
N PHE A 501 -2.93 13.24 12.11
CA PHE A 501 -3.11 14.04 13.33
C PHE A 501 -2.47 13.41 14.58
N CYS A 502 -2.44 12.07 14.67
CA CYS A 502 -1.70 11.38 15.73
C CYS A 502 -0.19 11.66 15.64
N ARG A 503 0.40 11.67 14.44
CA ARG A 503 1.81 12.02 14.21
C ARG A 503 2.13 13.47 14.56
N GLU A 504 1.21 14.39 14.27
CA GLU A 504 1.34 15.82 14.63
C GLU A 504 1.08 16.10 16.11
N GLY A 505 0.72 15.08 16.91
CA GLY A 505 0.38 15.22 18.32
C GLY A 505 -1.00 15.85 18.58
N GLN A 506 -1.83 16.06 17.56
CA GLN A 506 -3.15 16.67 17.64
C GLN A 506 -4.24 15.62 17.91
N LEU A 507 -4.13 14.97 19.07
CA LEU A 507 -4.97 13.82 19.43
C LEU A 507 -6.46 14.15 19.50
N ASP A 508 -6.82 15.36 19.96
CA ASP A 508 -8.22 15.78 20.11
C ASP A 508 -8.97 15.77 18.76
N ILE A 509 -8.27 16.14 17.69
CA ILE A 509 -8.82 16.10 16.32
C ILE A 509 -8.86 14.67 15.81
N ALA A 510 -7.80 13.89 16.03
CA ALA A 510 -7.77 12.48 15.65
C ALA A 510 -8.94 11.70 16.28
N LEU A 511 -9.25 11.95 17.57
CA LEU A 511 -10.37 11.33 18.26
C LEU A 511 -11.74 11.80 17.72
N LYS A 512 -11.87 13.08 17.33
CA LYS A 512 -13.10 13.54 16.67
C LYS A 512 -13.31 12.82 15.34
N ILE A 513 -12.26 12.71 14.51
CA ILE A 513 -12.32 12.00 13.24
C ILE A 513 -12.69 10.54 13.45
N PHE A 514 -12.09 9.88 14.44
CA PHE A 514 -12.40 8.49 14.81
C PHE A 514 -13.88 8.32 15.19
N ASN A 515 -14.45 9.24 15.96
CA ASN A 515 -15.85 9.20 16.34
C ASN A 515 -16.78 9.46 15.13
N SER A 516 -16.38 10.35 14.21
CA SER A 516 -17.11 10.64 12.96
C SER A 516 -17.23 9.39 12.08
N MET A 517 -16.23 8.49 12.04
CA MET A 517 -16.32 7.23 11.29
C MET A 517 -17.60 6.44 11.62
N SER A 518 -17.90 6.34 12.91
CA SER A 518 -19.12 5.62 13.38
C SER A 518 -20.41 6.31 12.94
N ILE A 519 -20.43 7.64 12.87
CA ILE A 519 -21.58 8.43 12.39
C ILE A 519 -21.85 8.15 10.91
N PHE A 520 -20.78 7.94 10.13
CA PHE A 520 -20.89 7.62 8.69
C PHE A 520 -21.13 6.14 8.40
N GLY A 521 -21.25 5.31 9.45
CA GLY A 521 -21.44 3.86 9.32
C GLY A 521 -20.16 3.13 8.85
N LEU A 522 -19.00 3.79 8.94
CA LEU A 522 -17.71 3.18 8.73
C LEU A 522 -17.25 2.52 10.03
N VAL A 523 -16.70 1.32 9.92
CA VAL A 523 -16.22 0.57 11.09
C VAL A 523 -14.72 0.79 11.21
N PRO A 524 -14.23 1.41 12.34
CA PRO A 524 -12.80 1.50 12.58
C PRO A 524 -12.14 0.11 12.56
N ASP A 525 -11.08 -0.03 11.80
CA ASP A 525 -10.31 -1.26 11.62
C ASP A 525 -9.10 -1.34 12.57
N GLY A 526 -8.31 -2.41 12.45
CA GLY A 526 -7.09 -2.61 13.24
C GLY A 526 -6.09 -1.47 13.09
N PHE A 527 -5.95 -0.93 11.87
CA PHE A 527 -5.02 0.17 11.59
C PHE A 527 -5.43 1.47 12.31
N THR A 528 -6.74 1.81 12.31
CA THR A 528 -7.28 2.98 13.01
C THR A 528 -6.94 2.93 14.50
N PHE A 529 -7.20 1.76 15.14
CA PHE A 529 -6.90 1.58 16.56
C PHE A 529 -5.40 1.65 16.85
N THR A 530 -4.59 1.01 16.02
CA THR A 530 -3.12 1.03 16.16
C THR A 530 -2.55 2.44 16.06
N SER A 531 -3.02 3.26 15.11
CA SER A 531 -2.59 4.65 14.96
C SER A 531 -2.93 5.52 16.18
N ILE A 532 -4.12 5.33 16.77
CA ILE A 532 -4.51 6.05 17.99
C ILE A 532 -3.69 5.58 19.20
N ILE A 533 -3.50 4.28 19.35
CA ILE A 533 -2.71 3.68 20.42
C ILE A 533 -1.26 4.18 20.36
N ASP A 534 -0.65 4.15 19.18
CA ASP A 534 0.71 4.66 18.96
C ASP A 534 0.82 6.16 19.24
N GLY A 535 -0.14 6.96 18.77
CA GLY A 535 -0.21 8.40 19.06
C GLY A 535 -0.32 8.71 20.56
N LEU A 536 -1.17 7.97 21.29
CA LEU A 536 -1.30 8.09 22.75
C LEU A 536 -0.03 7.72 23.48
N CYS A 537 0.64 6.64 23.06
CA CYS A 537 1.90 6.19 23.64
C CYS A 537 3.01 7.22 23.42
N LYS A 538 3.12 7.80 22.23
CA LYS A 538 4.09 8.87 21.90
C LYS A 538 3.88 10.14 22.72
N LEU A 539 2.63 10.45 23.08
CA LEU A 539 2.28 11.59 23.95
C LEU A 539 2.38 11.27 25.44
N GLY A 540 2.94 10.13 25.82
CA GLY A 540 3.13 9.76 27.22
C GLY A 540 1.82 9.43 27.97
N LYS A 541 0.77 8.95 27.27
CA LYS A 541 -0.53 8.58 27.84
C LYS A 541 -0.86 7.09 27.66
N PRO A 542 0.00 6.14 28.13
CA PRO A 542 -0.20 4.72 27.88
C PRO A 542 -1.44 4.13 28.58
N GLU A 543 -1.95 4.77 29.64
CA GLU A 543 -3.19 4.32 30.32
C GLU A 543 -4.41 4.49 29.43
N LEU A 544 -4.50 5.61 28.70
CA LEU A 544 -5.56 5.81 27.71
C LEU A 544 -5.39 4.85 26.52
N ALA A 545 -4.15 4.60 26.09
CA ALA A 545 -3.85 3.62 25.05
C ALA A 545 -4.34 2.21 25.45
N ASN A 546 -4.19 1.79 26.71
CA ASN A 546 -4.77 0.55 27.23
C ASN A 546 -6.30 0.54 27.14
N GLY A 547 -6.96 1.68 27.37
CA GLY A 547 -8.40 1.81 27.19
C GLY A 547 -8.85 1.53 25.74
N PHE A 548 -8.15 2.13 24.76
CA PHE A 548 -8.40 1.89 23.33
C PHE A 548 -8.07 0.46 22.91
N PHE A 549 -7.01 -0.11 23.46
CA PHE A 549 -6.68 -1.52 23.26
C PHE A 549 -7.81 -2.43 23.78
N GLY A 550 -8.33 -2.18 24.99
CA GLY A 550 -9.48 -2.90 25.52
C GLY A 550 -10.74 -2.77 24.66
N LEU A 551 -10.98 -1.59 24.08
CA LEU A 551 -12.08 -1.33 23.16
C LEU A 551 -11.91 -2.10 21.84
N MET A 552 -10.68 -2.16 21.29
CA MET A 552 -10.32 -2.94 20.10
C MET A 552 -10.67 -4.43 20.28
N VAL A 553 -10.21 -5.02 21.38
CA VAL A 553 -10.49 -6.42 21.73
C VAL A 553 -11.98 -6.67 21.95
N LYS A 554 -12.68 -5.74 22.64
CA LYS A 554 -14.13 -5.84 22.86
C LYS A 554 -14.95 -5.81 21.57
N LYS A 555 -14.47 -5.09 20.55
CA LYS A 555 -15.07 -5.07 19.20
C LYS A 555 -14.75 -6.32 18.37
N GLY A 556 -13.97 -7.26 18.90
CA GLY A 556 -13.56 -8.48 18.19
C GLY A 556 -12.45 -8.26 17.15
N ILE A 557 -11.77 -7.10 17.19
CA ILE A 557 -10.64 -6.81 16.31
C ILE A 557 -9.39 -7.41 16.98
N SER A 558 -8.72 -8.34 16.29
CA SER A 558 -7.48 -8.94 16.77
C SER A 558 -6.34 -7.91 16.72
N PRO A 559 -5.63 -7.67 17.84
CA PRO A 559 -4.43 -6.84 17.84
C PRO A 559 -3.36 -7.45 16.93
N ASP A 560 -2.69 -6.62 16.18
CA ASP A 560 -1.53 -7.00 15.38
C ASP A 560 -0.21 -6.74 16.11
N GLU A 561 0.89 -7.12 15.48
CA GLU A 561 2.25 -6.93 15.99
C GLU A 561 2.58 -5.45 16.26
N ALA A 562 2.13 -4.55 15.38
CA ALA A 562 2.35 -3.12 15.50
C ALA A 562 1.65 -2.53 16.72
N THR A 563 0.40 -2.94 16.99
CA THR A 563 -0.36 -2.53 18.18
C THR A 563 0.35 -2.89 19.47
N ILE A 564 0.87 -4.14 19.54
CA ILE A 564 1.55 -4.64 20.73
C ILE A 564 2.86 -3.90 20.96
N THR A 565 3.62 -3.72 19.88
CA THR A 565 4.91 -3.00 19.92
C THR A 565 4.71 -1.54 20.37
N ALA A 566 3.69 -0.86 19.84
CA ALA A 566 3.36 0.52 20.23
C ALA A 566 3.01 0.63 21.71
N LEU A 567 2.19 -0.29 22.24
CA LEU A 567 1.86 -0.32 23.67
C LEU A 567 3.08 -0.60 24.55
N ALA A 568 3.90 -1.58 24.17
CA ALA A 568 5.10 -1.94 24.89
C ALA A 568 6.07 -0.75 24.98
N ASP A 569 6.37 -0.13 23.84
CA ASP A 569 7.24 1.03 23.74
C ASP A 569 6.71 2.22 24.57
N GLY A 570 5.38 2.46 24.49
CA GLY A 570 4.72 3.49 25.27
C GLY A 570 4.81 3.30 26.78
N HIS A 571 4.57 2.09 27.30
CA HIS A 571 4.72 1.78 28.73
C HIS A 571 6.18 1.88 29.19
N CYS A 572 7.10 1.42 28.37
CA CYS A 572 8.51 1.42 28.69
C CYS A 572 9.09 2.83 28.73
N LYS A 573 8.77 3.69 27.78
CA LYS A 573 9.17 5.11 27.79
C LYS A 573 8.64 5.88 29.01
N ASN A 574 7.53 5.41 29.61
CA ASN A 574 6.98 5.97 30.84
C ASN A 574 7.46 5.25 32.11
N GLY A 575 8.52 4.42 32.03
CA GLY A 575 9.12 3.71 33.16
C GLY A 575 8.27 2.56 33.75
N LYS A 576 7.15 2.18 33.09
CA LYS A 576 6.20 1.14 33.56
C LYS A 576 6.48 -0.23 32.90
N THR A 577 7.71 -0.67 32.93
CA THR A 577 8.15 -1.92 32.29
C THR A 577 7.43 -3.16 32.82
N GLY A 578 7.05 -3.19 34.10
CA GLY A 578 6.29 -4.30 34.68
C GLY A 578 4.89 -4.46 34.07
N GLU A 579 4.20 -3.34 33.77
CA GLU A 579 2.90 -3.36 33.10
C GLU A 579 3.04 -3.82 31.64
N ALA A 580 4.07 -3.36 30.94
CA ALA A 580 4.40 -3.81 29.60
C ALA A 580 4.61 -5.32 29.53
N LEU A 581 5.35 -5.89 30.48
CA LEU A 581 5.58 -7.34 30.59
C LEU A 581 4.30 -8.11 30.86
N MET A 582 3.40 -7.60 31.72
CA MET A 582 2.12 -8.26 32.01
C MET A 582 1.19 -8.26 30.79
N ILE A 583 1.13 -7.17 30.06
CA ILE A 583 0.35 -7.09 28.80
C ILE A 583 0.88 -8.12 27.82
N PHE A 584 2.21 -8.16 27.65
CA PHE A 584 2.87 -9.12 26.79
C PHE A 584 2.56 -10.57 27.17
N GLU A 585 2.70 -10.95 28.46
CA GLU A 585 2.44 -12.31 28.92
C GLU A 585 1.02 -12.78 28.67
N ARG A 586 0.04 -11.91 28.92
CA ARG A 586 -1.38 -12.19 28.62
C ARG A 586 -1.63 -12.40 27.14
N MET A 587 -0.95 -11.64 26.29
CA MET A 587 -1.16 -11.70 24.85
C MET A 587 -0.50 -12.92 24.21
N VAL A 588 0.72 -13.25 24.60
CA VAL A 588 1.44 -14.45 24.12
C VAL A 588 0.71 -15.74 24.55
N GLN A 589 0.00 -15.72 25.69
CA GLN A 589 -0.79 -16.88 26.13
C GLN A 589 -2.09 -17.05 25.32
N ASN A 590 -2.68 -15.95 24.82
CA ASN A 590 -4.01 -15.93 24.24
C ASN A 590 -4.08 -15.79 22.71
N THR A 591 -2.95 -15.58 22.04
CA THR A 591 -2.90 -15.32 20.60
C THR A 591 -1.79 -16.11 19.91
N ASP A 592 -1.95 -16.34 18.59
CA ASP A 592 -0.92 -16.95 17.74
C ASP A 592 0.25 -15.99 17.41
N LEU A 593 0.31 -14.82 18.06
CA LEU A 593 1.32 -13.77 17.87
C LEU A 593 2.67 -14.08 18.53
N LYS A 594 3.15 -15.30 18.42
CA LYS A 594 4.47 -15.74 18.88
C LYS A 594 5.52 -15.45 17.81
N THR A 595 5.64 -14.17 17.40
CA THR A 595 6.64 -13.80 16.40
C THR A 595 7.95 -13.38 17.08
N PRO A 596 9.12 -13.72 16.51
CA PRO A 596 10.41 -13.27 17.05
C PRO A 596 10.52 -11.75 17.11
N HIS A 597 9.81 -11.03 16.25
CA HIS A 597 9.87 -9.58 16.16
C HIS A 597 9.30 -8.88 17.42
N VAL A 598 8.10 -9.28 17.86
CA VAL A 598 7.50 -8.72 19.09
C VAL A 598 8.42 -8.94 20.30
N LEU A 599 8.99 -10.14 20.39
CA LEU A 599 9.91 -10.48 21.48
C LEU A 599 11.20 -9.65 21.42
N ASN A 600 11.73 -9.39 20.24
CA ASN A 600 12.88 -8.53 20.03
C ASN A 600 12.61 -7.07 20.42
N SER A 601 11.42 -6.55 20.16
CA SER A 601 11.04 -5.21 20.59
C SER A 601 11.04 -5.06 22.12
N PHE A 602 10.58 -6.10 22.85
CA PHE A 602 10.66 -6.12 24.32
C PHE A 602 12.09 -6.26 24.82
N LEU A 603 12.91 -7.10 24.19
CA LEU A 603 14.31 -7.23 24.53
C LEU A 603 15.05 -5.91 24.36
N ASP A 604 14.81 -5.20 23.26
CA ASP A 604 15.42 -3.90 22.98
C ASP A 604 15.08 -2.85 24.05
N VAL A 605 13.82 -2.85 24.49
CA VAL A 605 13.39 -1.98 25.58
C VAL A 605 14.07 -2.33 26.90
N LEU A 606 14.10 -3.60 27.28
CA LEU A 606 14.77 -4.05 28.50
C LEU A 606 16.28 -3.74 28.49
N CYS A 607 16.88 -3.85 27.29
CA CYS A 607 18.27 -3.46 27.05
C CYS A 607 18.47 -1.96 27.30
N LYS A 608 17.61 -1.09 26.76
CA LYS A 608 17.65 0.37 26.94
C LYS A 608 17.49 0.77 28.40
N GLU A 609 16.63 0.09 29.14
CA GLU A 609 16.41 0.28 30.58
C GLU A 609 17.49 -0.35 31.49
N ASN A 610 18.52 -0.99 30.89
CA ASN A 610 19.61 -1.65 31.60
C ASN A 610 19.18 -2.77 32.58
N LYS A 611 18.07 -3.48 32.28
CA LYS A 611 17.44 -4.54 33.09
C LYS A 611 17.88 -5.94 32.63
N LEU A 612 19.17 -6.22 32.76
CA LEU A 612 19.78 -7.46 32.31
C LEU A 612 19.10 -8.75 32.78
N LYS A 613 18.65 -8.81 34.04
CA LYS A 613 18.03 -10.02 34.58
C LYS A 613 16.71 -10.34 33.85
N GLU A 614 15.93 -9.32 33.57
CA GLU A 614 14.66 -9.43 32.86
C GLU A 614 14.87 -9.73 31.38
N GLU A 615 15.91 -9.14 30.78
CA GLU A 615 16.37 -9.40 29.42
C GLU A 615 16.73 -10.88 29.19
N TYR A 616 17.57 -11.47 30.07
CA TYR A 616 17.90 -12.91 30.03
C TYR A 616 16.69 -13.81 30.29
N ALA A 617 15.80 -13.42 31.22
CA ALA A 617 14.58 -14.16 31.46
C ALA A 617 13.66 -14.17 30.21
N MET A 618 13.60 -13.04 29.48
CA MET A 618 12.85 -12.94 28.22
C MET A 618 13.50 -13.78 27.12
N PHE A 619 14.83 -13.76 26.98
CA PHE A 619 15.53 -14.63 26.04
C PHE A 619 15.26 -16.11 26.35
N GLY A 620 15.27 -16.50 27.64
CA GLY A 620 14.86 -17.85 28.07
C GLY A 620 13.43 -18.21 27.67
N LYS A 621 12.51 -17.24 27.68
CA LYS A 621 11.12 -17.44 27.18
C LYS A 621 11.08 -17.66 25.68
N ILE A 622 11.88 -16.93 24.89
CA ILE A 622 12.00 -17.13 23.43
C ILE A 622 12.35 -18.59 23.12
N LEU A 623 13.35 -19.13 23.82
CA LEU A 623 13.78 -20.50 23.65
C LEU A 623 12.71 -21.51 24.11
N LYS A 624 12.01 -21.25 25.24
CA LYS A 624 10.92 -22.10 25.74
C LYS A 624 9.72 -22.16 24.79
N PHE A 625 9.42 -21.10 24.06
CA PHE A 625 8.35 -21.07 23.06
C PHE A 625 8.74 -21.78 21.76
N GLY A 626 9.96 -22.34 21.66
CA GLY A 626 10.44 -22.99 20.44
C GLY A 626 10.76 -22.02 19.31
N LEU A 627 10.91 -20.74 19.61
CA LEU A 627 11.28 -19.73 18.60
C LEU A 627 12.79 -19.73 18.41
N VAL A 628 13.23 -19.68 17.16
CA VAL A 628 14.65 -19.61 16.84
C VAL A 628 15.12 -18.16 16.95
N PRO A 629 16.09 -17.83 17.82
CA PRO A 629 16.66 -16.50 17.91
C PRO A 629 17.29 -16.08 16.58
N SER A 630 17.02 -14.84 16.17
CA SER A 630 17.55 -14.26 14.94
C SER A 630 18.83 -13.45 15.18
N VAL A 631 19.48 -13.03 14.10
CA VAL A 631 20.62 -12.09 14.16
C VAL A 631 20.27 -10.84 14.98
N VAL A 632 19.02 -10.35 14.85
CA VAL A 632 18.53 -9.19 15.61
C VAL A 632 18.46 -9.49 17.10
N THR A 633 17.92 -10.65 17.50
CA THR A 633 17.84 -11.08 18.90
C THR A 633 19.21 -11.07 19.59
N TYR A 634 20.20 -11.69 18.95
CA TYR A 634 21.56 -11.72 19.48
C TYR A 634 22.22 -10.34 19.52
N THR A 635 21.95 -9.49 18.50
CA THR A 635 22.52 -8.12 18.46
C THR A 635 22.00 -7.26 19.60
N ILE A 636 20.71 -7.36 19.95
CA ILE A 636 20.12 -6.66 21.10
C ILE A 636 20.77 -7.11 22.40
N LEU A 637 20.93 -8.42 22.61
CA LEU A 637 21.59 -8.98 23.79
C LEU A 637 23.06 -8.50 23.92
N VAL A 638 23.77 -8.44 22.80
CA VAL A 638 25.15 -7.91 22.77
C VAL A 638 25.19 -6.43 23.16
N ASP A 639 24.23 -5.60 22.67
CA ASP A 639 24.12 -4.18 23.04
C ASP A 639 23.83 -4.02 24.55
N GLY A 640 22.86 -4.78 25.08
CA GLY A 640 22.54 -4.78 26.51
C GLY A 640 23.73 -5.12 27.39
N LEU A 641 24.53 -6.12 27.01
CA LEU A 641 25.73 -6.51 27.72
C LEU A 641 26.83 -5.43 27.68
N PHE A 642 27.02 -4.77 26.52
CA PHE A 642 27.97 -3.65 26.44
C PHE A 642 27.51 -2.47 27.30
N ARG A 643 26.22 -2.11 27.31
CA ARG A 643 25.67 -1.05 28.17
C ARG A 643 25.89 -1.36 29.65
N ALA A 644 25.65 -2.59 30.05
CA ALA A 644 25.88 -3.05 31.42
C ALA A 644 27.40 -3.21 31.81
N GLY A 645 28.29 -3.05 30.85
CA GLY A 645 29.74 -3.13 31.11
C GLY A 645 30.33 -4.53 31.04
N ASN A 646 29.58 -5.55 30.70
CA ASN A 646 30.01 -6.95 30.67
C ASN A 646 30.61 -7.34 29.32
N ILE A 647 31.75 -6.74 28.95
CA ILE A 647 32.40 -6.92 27.64
C ILE A 647 32.74 -8.41 27.38
N ALA A 648 33.22 -9.14 28.41
CA ALA A 648 33.58 -10.55 28.25
C ALA A 648 32.38 -11.42 27.85
N LEU A 649 31.20 -11.19 28.47
CA LEU A 649 29.98 -11.87 28.13
C LEU A 649 29.43 -11.44 26.75
N ALA A 650 29.55 -10.16 26.39
CA ALA A 650 29.17 -9.68 25.06
C ALA A 650 29.98 -10.38 23.96
N MET A 651 31.28 -10.52 24.15
CA MET A 651 32.16 -11.21 23.19
C MET A 651 31.85 -12.72 23.13
N SER A 652 31.56 -13.37 24.26
CA SER A 652 31.14 -14.78 24.27
C SER A 652 29.78 -14.99 23.57
N MET A 653 28.85 -14.03 23.66
CA MET A 653 27.55 -14.09 22.97
C MET A 653 27.71 -14.04 21.45
N ILE A 654 28.74 -13.34 20.94
CA ILE A 654 29.03 -13.32 19.49
C ILE A 654 29.45 -14.72 19.01
N GLU A 655 30.22 -15.46 19.81
CA GLU A 655 30.59 -16.83 19.45
C GLU A 655 29.39 -17.77 19.52
N VAL A 656 28.51 -17.60 20.51
CA VAL A 656 27.21 -18.33 20.58
C VAL A 656 26.35 -18.06 19.34
N MET A 657 26.26 -16.78 18.92
CA MET A 657 25.56 -16.36 17.72
C MET A 657 26.09 -17.08 16.46
N LYS A 658 27.39 -17.17 16.29
CA LYS A 658 28.00 -17.89 15.17
C LYS A 658 27.71 -19.39 15.21
N LEU A 659 27.83 -20.00 16.39
CA LEU A 659 27.51 -21.43 16.59
C LEU A 659 26.03 -21.76 16.31
N ALA A 660 25.15 -20.79 16.59
CA ALA A 660 23.73 -20.91 16.29
C ALA A 660 23.39 -20.74 14.79
N GLY A 661 24.36 -20.58 13.91
CA GLY A 661 24.16 -20.38 12.48
C GLY A 661 23.68 -18.96 12.10
N CYS A 662 23.81 -18.00 13.01
CA CYS A 662 23.43 -16.60 12.82
C CYS A 662 24.68 -15.72 12.70
N PRO A 663 25.36 -15.62 11.55
CA PRO A 663 26.59 -14.83 11.42
C PRO A 663 26.34 -13.34 11.69
N PRO A 664 27.25 -12.65 12.43
CA PRO A 664 27.14 -11.22 12.66
C PRO A 664 27.09 -10.43 11.35
N ASN A 665 26.19 -9.48 11.27
CA ASN A 665 26.04 -8.56 10.14
C ASN A 665 26.67 -7.19 10.44
N VAL A 666 26.59 -6.25 9.48
CA VAL A 666 27.11 -4.87 9.63
C VAL A 666 26.59 -4.21 10.91
N HIS A 667 25.31 -4.40 11.22
CA HIS A 667 24.69 -3.79 12.40
C HIS A 667 25.27 -4.35 13.70
N THR A 668 25.46 -5.67 13.79
CA THR A 668 26.09 -6.33 14.95
C THR A 668 27.48 -5.79 15.19
N TYR A 669 28.33 -5.71 14.15
CA TYR A 669 29.68 -5.14 14.28
C TYR A 669 29.65 -3.67 14.65
N THR A 670 28.70 -2.88 14.14
CA THR A 670 28.55 -1.47 14.51
C THR A 670 28.24 -1.30 16.00
N VAL A 671 27.36 -2.14 16.55
CA VAL A 671 27.02 -2.16 17.98
C VAL A 671 28.24 -2.49 18.83
N ILE A 672 29.04 -3.49 18.42
CA ILE A 672 30.26 -3.87 19.13
C ILE A 672 31.28 -2.72 19.11
N ILE A 673 31.51 -2.11 17.95
CA ILE A 673 32.42 -0.97 17.78
C ILE A 673 31.97 0.19 18.69
N ASN A 674 30.67 0.49 18.72
CA ASN A 674 30.10 1.53 19.59
C ASN A 674 30.37 1.20 21.08
N GLY A 675 30.07 -0.01 21.52
CA GLY A 675 30.31 -0.47 22.88
C GLY A 675 31.77 -0.40 23.29
N LEU A 676 32.70 -0.76 22.42
CA LEU A 676 34.16 -0.64 22.66
C LEU A 676 34.60 0.82 22.74
N CYS A 677 34.10 1.69 21.85
CA CYS A 677 34.38 3.12 21.85
C CYS A 677 33.90 3.81 23.14
N GLN A 678 32.67 3.51 23.59
CA GLN A 678 32.14 4.03 24.86
C GLN A 678 33.00 3.64 26.09
N ARG A 679 33.72 2.53 26.03
CA ARG A 679 34.63 2.03 27.08
C ARG A 679 36.08 2.43 26.87
N GLY A 680 36.39 3.31 25.91
CA GLY A 680 37.73 3.80 25.61
C GLY A 680 38.68 2.79 24.97
N ARG A 681 38.20 1.62 24.52
CA ARG A 681 39.00 0.55 23.87
C ARG A 681 39.12 0.78 22.36
N PHE A 682 39.67 1.96 21.98
CA PHE A 682 39.70 2.42 20.58
C PHE A 682 40.50 1.53 19.65
N LYS A 683 41.65 0.99 20.12
CA LYS A 683 42.49 0.11 19.32
C LYS A 683 41.77 -1.17 18.89
N GLU A 684 40.98 -1.73 19.79
CA GLU A 684 40.18 -2.94 19.47
C GLU A 684 39.00 -2.62 18.53
N ALA A 685 38.40 -1.44 18.68
CA ALA A 685 37.38 -0.99 17.77
C ALA A 685 37.91 -0.80 16.34
N GLU A 686 39.12 -0.19 16.18
CA GLU A 686 39.81 -0.06 14.90
C GLU A 686 40.18 -1.43 14.31
N MET A 687 40.74 -2.35 15.13
CA MET A 687 41.04 -3.72 14.68
C MET A 687 39.78 -4.45 14.19
N LEU A 688 38.65 -4.23 14.83
CA LEU A 688 37.39 -4.84 14.44
C LEU A 688 36.88 -4.27 13.12
N LEU A 689 37.10 -2.97 12.87
CA LEU A 689 36.78 -2.36 11.59
C LEU A 689 37.54 -3.05 10.44
N PHE A 690 38.84 -3.30 10.59
CA PHE A 690 39.63 -4.02 9.58
C PHE A 690 39.16 -5.48 9.44
N LYS A 691 38.85 -6.15 10.55
CA LYS A 691 38.34 -7.52 10.51
C LYS A 691 36.99 -7.65 9.77
N MET A 692 36.16 -6.60 9.75
CA MET A 692 34.94 -6.58 8.94
C MET A 692 35.26 -6.75 7.45
N PHE A 693 36.30 -6.07 6.95
CA PHE A 693 36.72 -6.22 5.55
C PHE A 693 37.24 -7.62 5.23
N ASP A 694 38.03 -8.20 6.12
CA ASP A 694 38.57 -9.57 5.97
C ASP A 694 37.43 -10.62 5.88
N LEU A 695 36.30 -10.33 6.55
CA LEU A 695 35.10 -11.17 6.55
C LEU A 695 34.11 -10.85 5.40
N GLY A 696 34.46 -9.92 4.51
CA GLY A 696 33.56 -9.49 3.41
C GLY A 696 32.36 -8.65 3.84
N VAL A 697 32.36 -8.11 5.05
CA VAL A 697 31.28 -7.27 5.60
C VAL A 697 31.70 -5.81 5.49
N SER A 698 31.18 -5.09 4.50
CA SER A 698 31.51 -3.68 4.26
C SER A 698 30.92 -2.77 5.35
N PRO A 699 31.74 -1.98 6.08
CA PRO A 699 31.25 -1.00 7.05
C PRO A 699 30.38 0.07 6.38
N ASN A 700 29.36 0.54 7.08
CA ASN A 700 28.49 1.61 6.62
C ASN A 700 28.89 2.99 7.21
N HIS A 701 28.25 4.05 6.77
CA HIS A 701 28.50 5.42 7.24
C HIS A 701 28.30 5.56 8.75
N ILE A 702 27.43 4.78 9.40
CA ILE A 702 27.21 4.80 10.85
C ILE A 702 28.44 4.27 11.58
N THR A 703 29.00 3.15 11.11
CA THR A 703 30.21 2.54 11.71
C THR A 703 31.38 3.51 11.74
N TYR A 704 31.62 4.20 10.60
CA TYR A 704 32.68 5.22 10.54
C TYR A 704 32.35 6.44 11.40
N SER A 705 31.13 6.92 11.42
CA SER A 705 30.74 8.07 12.25
C SER A 705 30.95 7.84 13.73
N ILE A 706 30.70 6.63 14.23
CA ILE A 706 30.96 6.25 15.63
C ILE A 706 32.45 6.35 15.95
N LEU A 707 33.33 5.81 15.13
CA LEU A 707 34.75 5.86 15.33
C LEU A 707 35.30 7.29 15.25
N VAL A 708 34.87 8.06 14.24
CA VAL A 708 35.26 9.47 14.10
C VAL A 708 34.86 10.27 15.34
N ARG A 709 33.63 10.09 15.83
CA ARG A 709 33.11 10.75 17.04
C ARG A 709 33.91 10.37 18.27
N ALA A 710 34.24 9.09 18.45
CA ALA A 710 34.96 8.60 19.58
C ALA A 710 36.41 9.16 19.64
N HIS A 711 37.10 9.24 18.51
CA HIS A 711 38.44 9.85 18.45
C HIS A 711 38.39 11.38 18.58
N ALA A 712 37.40 12.04 17.97
CA ALA A 712 37.23 13.49 18.05
C ALA A 712 36.91 13.94 19.50
N SER A 713 36.04 13.23 20.21
CA SER A 713 35.69 13.54 21.62
C SER A 713 36.86 13.36 22.60
N THR A 714 37.83 12.52 22.26
CA THR A 714 39.06 12.30 23.06
C THR A 714 40.24 13.17 22.62
N GLY A 715 40.01 14.15 21.72
CA GLY A 715 41.05 15.04 21.22
C GLY A 715 42.04 14.42 20.22
N ARG A 716 41.80 13.19 19.77
CA ARG A 716 42.70 12.47 18.83
C ARG A 716 42.31 12.77 17.38
N LEU A 717 42.39 14.03 16.98
CA LEU A 717 41.91 14.50 15.68
C LEU A 717 42.62 13.85 14.50
N ASP A 718 43.93 13.59 14.61
CA ASP A 718 44.69 12.95 13.53
C ASP A 718 44.22 11.53 13.23
N HIS A 719 43.82 10.75 14.25
CA HIS A 719 43.19 9.45 14.06
C HIS A 719 41.81 9.58 13.47
N ALA A 720 41.00 10.57 13.90
CA ALA A 720 39.68 10.84 13.31
C ALA A 720 39.80 11.15 11.81
N PHE A 721 40.77 11.99 11.37
CA PHE A 721 41.00 12.27 9.96
C PHE A 721 41.51 11.08 9.15
N LYS A 722 42.33 10.20 9.73
CA LYS A 722 42.71 8.93 9.08
C LYS A 722 41.50 8.05 8.79
N ILE A 723 40.55 7.97 9.74
CA ILE A 723 39.31 7.22 9.55
C ILE A 723 38.45 7.88 8.48
N VAL A 724 38.39 9.21 8.43
CA VAL A 724 37.67 9.97 7.37
C VAL A 724 38.30 9.68 6.01
N SER A 725 39.61 9.73 5.87
CA SER A 725 40.28 9.38 4.60
C SER A 725 39.97 7.94 4.17
N PHE A 726 39.93 7.02 5.11
CA PHE A 726 39.60 5.63 4.85
C PHE A 726 38.13 5.44 4.47
N MET A 727 37.20 6.19 5.10
CA MET A 727 35.79 6.23 4.76
C MET A 727 35.57 6.69 3.32
N VAL A 728 36.21 7.79 2.92
CA VAL A 728 36.11 8.37 1.55
C VAL A 728 36.73 7.42 0.53
N ALA A 729 37.89 6.83 0.83
CA ALA A 729 38.54 5.86 -0.06
C ALA A 729 37.69 4.60 -0.34
N ASN A 730 36.80 4.22 0.59
CA ASN A 730 35.84 3.12 0.41
C ASN A 730 34.50 3.57 -0.17
N GLY A 731 34.41 4.78 -0.73
CA GLY A 731 33.21 5.27 -1.39
C GLY A 731 32.06 5.71 -0.48
N CYS A 732 32.29 5.80 0.85
CA CYS A 732 31.28 6.26 1.79
C CYS A 732 31.32 7.80 1.88
N GLN A 733 30.18 8.45 1.61
CA GLN A 733 30.05 9.91 1.73
C GLN A 733 30.02 10.35 3.20
N LEU A 734 30.58 11.52 3.49
CA LEU A 734 30.54 12.14 4.81
C LEU A 734 29.14 12.67 5.10
N ASN A 735 28.65 12.43 6.31
CA ASN A 735 27.35 12.90 6.78
C ASN A 735 27.48 14.03 7.82
N SER A 736 26.35 14.66 8.19
CA SER A 736 26.31 15.75 9.16
C SER A 736 26.90 15.36 10.52
N ASN A 737 26.74 14.10 10.94
CA ASN A 737 27.25 13.60 12.22
C ASN A 737 28.78 13.55 12.26
N VAL A 738 29.44 13.25 11.13
CA VAL A 738 30.90 13.27 11.01
C VAL A 738 31.41 14.72 11.07
N TYR A 739 30.79 15.63 10.34
CA TYR A 739 31.17 17.05 10.36
C TYR A 739 31.02 17.66 11.77
N SER A 740 29.89 17.40 12.42
CA SER A 740 29.63 17.90 13.77
C SER A 740 30.62 17.34 14.81
N ALA A 741 30.97 16.07 14.72
CA ALA A 741 31.94 15.44 15.59
C ALA A 741 33.34 16.02 15.41
N LEU A 742 33.78 16.25 14.18
CA LEU A 742 35.07 16.86 13.87
C LEU A 742 35.16 18.30 14.35
N LEU A 743 34.09 19.11 14.15
CA LEU A 743 34.01 20.48 14.66
C LEU A 743 34.07 20.50 16.18
N ALA A 744 33.30 19.65 16.86
CA ALA A 744 33.33 19.56 18.33
C ALA A 744 34.70 19.18 18.86
N GLY A 745 35.38 18.26 18.22
CA GLY A 745 36.75 17.85 18.57
C GLY A 745 37.78 18.98 18.40
N LEU A 746 37.68 19.79 17.33
CA LEU A 746 38.59 20.92 17.12
C LEU A 746 38.48 21.99 18.21
N VAL A 747 37.27 22.31 18.62
CA VAL A 747 37.05 23.33 19.65
C VAL A 747 37.47 22.79 21.03
N SER A 748 37.20 21.53 21.33
CA SER A 748 37.68 20.90 22.58
C SER A 748 39.19 20.89 22.65
N SER A 749 39.92 20.66 21.59
CA SER A 749 41.40 20.67 21.55
C SER A 749 41.97 22.07 21.76
N ASN A 750 41.29 23.13 21.29
CA ASN A 750 41.73 24.52 21.48
C ASN A 750 41.47 25.05 22.90
N LYS A 751 40.36 24.62 23.55
CA LYS A 751 40.13 24.93 24.98
C LYS A 751 41.20 24.29 25.87
N ALA A 752 41.70 23.09 25.52
CA ALA A 752 42.77 22.43 26.24
C ALA A 752 44.14 23.14 26.07
N SER A 753 44.42 23.72 24.89
CA SER A 753 45.66 24.45 24.63
C SER A 753 45.66 25.89 25.20
N GLY A 754 44.47 26.48 25.40
CA GLY A 754 44.33 27.81 26.09
C GLY A 754 44.27 27.73 27.61
N ALA A 755 44.01 26.55 28.20
CA ALA A 755 43.90 26.36 29.66
C ALA A 755 45.20 26.03 30.39
N LEU A 756 46.37 26.08 29.71
CA LEU A 756 47.67 25.83 30.33
C LEU A 756 48.20 27.02 31.18
N SER A 757 47.39 28.03 31.46
CA SER A 757 47.81 29.20 32.30
C SER A 757 46.96 29.48 33.55
N ILE A 758 46.04 28.60 33.95
CA ILE A 758 45.35 28.78 35.26
C ILE A 758 45.22 27.43 35.98
N SER A 759 46.18 27.26 36.90
CA SER A 759 46.23 26.52 38.17
C SER A 759 45.09 25.57 38.56
N THR A 760 45.46 24.30 38.78
CA THR A 760 45.27 23.50 40.02
C THR A 760 44.14 23.94 40.96
N SER A 761 43.10 23.18 41.00
CA SER A 761 42.39 22.62 42.15
C SER A 761 40.96 22.33 41.80
N CYS A 762 40.60 21.07 41.72
CA CYS A 762 39.44 20.46 42.34
C CYS A 762 39.40 18.99 41.91
N HIS A 763 39.96 18.16 42.75
CA HIS A 763 39.64 16.75 42.82
C HIS A 763 38.25 16.57 43.42
N SER A 764 37.65 15.47 43.03
CA SER A 764 36.47 14.85 43.61
C SER A 764 35.11 15.36 43.04
N ASP A 765 34.55 14.50 42.29
CA ASP A 765 33.21 13.97 42.24
C ASP A 765 32.76 13.68 40.79
N ALA A 766 33.38 12.64 40.24
CA ALA A 766 32.82 11.99 39.05
C ALA A 766 32.02 10.76 39.52
N SER A 767 30.88 11.03 40.13
CA SER A 767 29.83 10.03 40.32
C SER A 767 28.76 10.23 39.27
N SER A 768 28.71 9.23 38.38
CA SER A 768 27.49 8.78 37.68
C SER A 768 26.43 9.84 37.36
N SER A 769 26.56 10.54 36.27
CA SER A 769 25.40 11.11 35.60
C SER A 769 25.19 10.38 34.28
N ARG A 770 24.14 9.62 34.26
CA ARG A 770 23.37 9.03 33.19
C ARG A 770 23.66 9.64 31.82
N LEU A 771 24.34 8.87 30.97
CA LEU A 771 24.24 9.05 29.52
C LEU A 771 23.02 8.26 29.06
N GLU A 772 21.86 8.79 29.31
CA GLU A 772 20.64 8.37 28.66
C GLU A 772 20.68 8.83 27.21
N HIS A 773 20.23 7.95 26.35
CA HIS A 773 19.88 8.17 24.97
C HIS A 773 19.22 9.52 24.79
N ASP A 774 19.94 10.46 24.22
CA ASP A 774 19.25 11.58 23.61
C ASP A 774 20.11 12.11 22.47
N ASP A 775 19.69 11.83 21.25
CA ASP A 775 20.00 12.68 20.11
C ASP A 775 19.65 14.14 20.46
N ASP A 776 18.68 14.37 21.34
CA ASP A 776 18.29 15.68 21.88
C ASP A 776 19.35 16.35 22.78
N ASP A 777 20.10 15.61 23.59
CA ASP A 777 21.17 16.17 24.42
C ASP A 777 22.43 16.49 23.60
N TYR A 778 22.66 15.71 22.52
CA TYR A 778 23.72 16.02 21.56
C TYR A 778 23.35 17.25 20.73
N GLU A 779 22.08 17.41 20.32
CA GLU A 779 21.60 18.64 19.68
C GLU A 779 21.68 19.86 20.60
N ARG A 780 21.43 19.72 21.89
CA ARG A 780 21.60 20.79 22.87
C ARG A 780 23.06 21.17 23.10
N SER A 781 23.95 20.18 23.18
CA SER A 781 25.41 20.41 23.27
C SER A 781 25.96 21.05 22.01
N SER A 782 25.51 20.63 20.84
CA SER A 782 25.95 21.20 19.56
C SER A 782 25.45 22.65 19.37
N LYS A 783 24.26 23.00 19.87
CA LYS A 783 23.71 24.38 19.82
C LYS A 783 24.52 25.36 20.67
N ASN A 784 24.93 24.95 21.88
CA ASN A 784 25.78 25.81 22.75
C ASN A 784 27.19 25.96 22.18
N PHE A 785 27.72 24.96 21.53
CA PHE A 785 29.01 24.91 20.91
C PHE A 785 29.10 25.83 19.68
N LEU A 786 28.10 25.83 18.79
CA LEU A 786 28.07 26.65 17.58
C LEU A 786 27.87 28.15 17.88
N ARG A 787 27.39 28.52 19.09
CA ARG A 787 27.33 29.92 19.53
C ARG A 787 28.69 30.53 19.80
N GLU A 788 29.69 29.70 20.19
CA GLU A 788 31.02 30.11 20.56
C GLU A 788 32.09 29.85 19.46
N MET A 789 31.70 29.20 18.37
CA MET A 789 32.65 28.79 17.31
C MET A 789 33.13 29.99 16.49
N ASP A 790 34.44 30.10 16.30
CA ASP A 790 35.04 31.02 15.35
C ASP A 790 34.98 30.45 13.93
N VAL A 791 34.51 31.27 12.96
CA VAL A 791 34.37 30.92 11.55
C VAL A 791 35.69 30.47 10.93
N GLU A 792 36.85 31.01 11.44
CA GLU A 792 38.18 30.63 10.97
C GLU A 792 38.49 29.15 11.22
N HIS A 793 37.96 28.58 12.30
CA HIS A 793 38.10 27.14 12.59
C HIS A 793 37.34 26.28 11.61
N ALA A 794 36.17 26.76 11.13
CA ALA A 794 35.41 26.05 10.13
C ALA A 794 36.15 25.98 8.77
N PHE A 795 36.84 27.06 8.39
CA PHE A 795 37.60 27.08 7.14
C PHE A 795 38.85 26.13 7.24
N ARG A 796 39.54 26.09 8.37
CA ARG A 796 40.62 25.12 8.57
C ARG A 796 40.11 23.68 8.50
N LEU A 797 38.90 23.42 8.98
CA LEU A 797 38.30 22.09 8.87
C LEU A 797 37.98 21.75 7.41
N ARG A 798 37.44 22.70 6.63
CA ARG A 798 37.23 22.55 5.20
C ARG A 798 38.50 22.09 4.49
N ASP A 799 39.61 22.78 4.70
CA ASP A 799 40.86 22.49 4.01
C ASP A 799 41.36 21.08 4.33
N ARG A 800 41.19 20.64 5.58
CA ARG A 800 41.53 19.26 5.98
C ARG A 800 40.54 18.22 5.40
N ILE A 801 39.25 18.51 5.31
CA ILE A 801 38.27 17.61 4.69
C ILE A 801 38.54 17.47 3.19
N GLU A 802 38.86 18.58 2.51
CA GLU A 802 39.24 18.57 1.10
C GLU A 802 40.53 17.75 0.86
N SER A 803 41.49 17.88 1.71
CA SER A 803 42.72 17.06 1.65
C SER A 803 42.47 15.55 1.86
N CYS A 804 41.33 15.20 2.51
CA CYS A 804 40.87 13.81 2.66
C CYS A 804 39.95 13.35 1.50
N GLY A 805 39.68 14.19 0.48
CA GLY A 805 38.81 13.88 -0.64
C GLY A 805 37.32 14.03 -0.36
N GLY A 806 36.94 14.70 0.71
CA GLY A 806 35.54 14.96 1.08
C GLY A 806 34.92 16.08 0.23
N SER A 807 33.58 16.06 0.08
CA SER A 807 32.80 17.06 -0.64
C SER A 807 32.76 18.40 0.13
N THR A 808 33.24 19.44 -0.49
CA THR A 808 33.16 20.81 0.05
C THR A 808 31.73 21.33 0.07
N THR A 809 30.90 20.96 -0.91
CA THR A 809 29.49 21.37 -1.01
C THR A 809 28.66 20.82 0.15
N ASP A 810 28.87 19.56 0.54
CA ASP A 810 28.15 18.95 1.65
C ASP A 810 28.57 19.54 3.00
N PHE A 811 29.86 19.86 3.12
CA PHE A 811 30.38 20.57 4.29
C PHE A 811 29.73 21.96 4.45
N TYR A 812 29.64 22.72 3.38
CA TYR A 812 29.00 24.03 3.39
C TYR A 812 27.49 23.95 3.68
N ASN A 813 26.79 22.96 3.09
CA ASN A 813 25.40 22.69 3.45
C ASN A 813 25.24 22.48 4.96
N PHE A 814 26.10 21.67 5.54
CA PHE A 814 26.10 21.40 6.96
C PHE A 814 26.38 22.67 7.78
N LEU A 815 27.49 23.38 7.50
CA LEU A 815 27.93 24.55 8.26
C LEU A 815 26.88 25.67 8.30
N VAL A 816 26.33 26.03 7.14
CA VAL A 816 25.34 27.09 7.03
C VAL A 816 24.02 26.71 7.72
N VAL A 817 23.56 25.47 7.58
CA VAL A 817 22.36 24.99 8.29
C VAL A 817 22.54 25.08 9.81
N GLU A 818 23.69 24.68 10.33
CA GLU A 818 23.95 24.70 11.75
C GLU A 818 24.12 26.12 12.30
N LEU A 819 24.75 27.04 11.55
CA LEU A 819 24.79 28.47 11.89
C LEU A 819 23.39 29.12 11.95
N CYS A 820 22.54 28.75 10.99
CA CYS A 820 21.14 29.14 10.98
C CYS A 820 20.38 28.63 12.22
N ARG A 821 20.60 27.37 12.63
CA ARG A 821 20.02 26.80 13.86
C ARG A 821 20.51 27.48 15.12
N ALA A 822 21.76 27.95 15.13
CA ALA A 822 22.37 28.69 16.24
C ALA A 822 21.93 30.17 16.33
N GLY A 823 21.16 30.66 15.33
CA GLY A 823 20.72 32.06 15.27
C GLY A 823 21.78 33.06 14.76
N ARG A 824 22.88 32.60 14.15
CA ARG A 824 23.98 33.41 13.59
C ARG A 824 23.76 33.69 12.09
N ILE A 825 22.63 34.32 11.74
CA ILE A 825 22.20 34.48 10.36
C ILE A 825 23.15 35.37 9.55
N VAL A 826 23.67 36.44 10.16
CA VAL A 826 24.58 37.40 9.47
C VAL A 826 25.87 36.70 9.01
N GLU A 827 26.40 35.80 9.81
CA GLU A 827 27.58 35.03 9.44
C GLU A 827 27.26 33.94 8.40
N ALA A 828 26.12 33.28 8.56
CA ALA A 828 25.63 32.31 7.60
C ALA A 828 25.45 32.95 6.20
N ASP A 829 24.86 34.13 6.14
CA ASP A 829 24.67 34.93 4.91
C ASP A 829 26.02 35.35 4.30
N ARG A 830 26.96 35.82 5.11
CA ARG A 830 28.30 36.19 4.66
C ARG A 830 29.04 35.00 4.04
N ILE A 831 29.04 33.88 4.74
CA ILE A 831 29.68 32.65 4.22
C ILE A 831 29.00 32.20 2.93
N MET A 832 27.67 32.27 2.88
CA MET A 832 26.95 31.89 1.71
C MET A 832 27.25 32.77 0.48
N LYS A 833 27.30 34.08 0.66
CA LYS A 833 27.68 35.03 -0.39
C LYS A 833 29.09 34.77 -0.91
N ASP A 834 30.03 34.40 -0.06
CA ASP A 834 31.43 34.07 -0.45
C ASP A 834 31.48 32.73 -1.20
N ILE A 835 30.69 31.73 -0.81
CA ILE A 835 30.61 30.45 -1.49
C ILE A 835 29.98 30.60 -2.90
N MET A 836 28.93 31.41 -3.01
CA MET A 836 28.27 31.68 -4.29
C MET A 836 29.22 32.32 -5.31
N LYS A 837 30.15 33.14 -4.87
CA LYS A 837 31.23 33.71 -5.74
C LYS A 837 32.13 32.63 -6.34
N SER A 838 32.28 31.49 -5.67
CA SER A 838 33.05 30.33 -6.17
C SER A 838 32.22 29.39 -7.08
N GLY A 839 30.96 29.72 -7.39
CA GLY A 839 30.08 28.93 -8.26
C GLY A 839 29.45 27.71 -7.58
N VAL A 840 29.49 27.62 -6.25
CA VAL A 840 28.89 26.52 -5.49
C VAL A 840 27.55 26.94 -4.87
N PHE A 841 26.48 26.16 -5.13
CA PHE A 841 25.11 26.48 -4.66
C PHE A 841 24.57 25.36 -3.78
N PRO A 842 24.82 25.38 -2.47
CA PRO A 842 24.33 24.36 -1.53
C PRO A 842 22.85 24.55 -1.25
N ALA A 843 21.98 23.75 -1.87
CA ALA A 843 20.51 23.91 -1.86
C ALA A 843 19.88 23.89 -0.45
N LYS A 844 20.35 23.01 0.45
CA LYS A 844 19.85 22.93 1.82
C LYS A 844 20.21 24.16 2.64
N ALA A 845 21.40 24.73 2.43
CA ALA A 845 21.87 25.95 3.06
C ALA A 845 21.02 27.16 2.67
N ILE A 846 20.71 27.26 1.36
CA ILE A 846 19.85 28.32 0.82
C ILE A 846 18.46 28.27 1.47
N THR A 847 17.82 27.08 1.52
CA THR A 847 16.51 26.90 2.13
C THR A 847 16.52 27.27 3.64
N SER A 848 17.59 26.92 4.36
CA SER A 848 17.72 27.23 5.78
C SER A 848 17.88 28.72 6.05
N ILE A 849 18.68 29.45 5.27
CA ILE A 849 18.85 30.92 5.39
C ILE A 849 17.52 31.62 5.15
N ILE A 850 16.82 31.26 4.07
CA ILE A 850 15.51 31.83 3.74
C ILE A 850 14.52 31.59 4.89
N GLY A 851 14.49 30.36 5.44
CA GLY A 851 13.65 30.03 6.58
C GLY A 851 13.98 30.84 7.86
N CYS A 852 15.25 31.16 8.08
CA CYS A 852 15.69 31.97 9.20
C CYS A 852 15.33 33.46 9.04
N TYR A 853 15.52 34.03 7.87
CA TYR A 853 15.06 35.40 7.58
C TYR A 853 13.55 35.55 7.80
N CYS A 854 12.75 34.57 7.36
CA CYS A 854 11.31 34.56 7.58
C CYS A 854 10.95 34.47 9.08
N LYS A 855 11.66 33.66 9.87
CA LYS A 855 11.45 33.56 11.34
C LYS A 855 11.75 34.88 12.05
N GLU A 856 12.81 35.60 11.63
CA GLU A 856 13.18 36.88 12.18
C GLU A 856 12.40 38.08 11.58
N ARG A 857 11.44 37.82 10.68
CA ARG A 857 10.64 38.83 9.96
C ARG A 857 11.46 39.83 9.14
N LYS A 858 12.68 39.45 8.69
CA LYS A 858 13.55 40.27 7.86
C LYS A 858 13.30 39.98 6.38
N TYR A 859 12.11 40.34 5.90
CA TYR A 859 11.68 39.98 4.53
C TYR A 859 12.41 40.77 3.44
N ASP A 860 12.88 41.97 3.69
CA ASP A 860 13.63 42.75 2.71
C ASP A 860 15.00 42.16 2.46
N ASP A 861 15.73 41.75 3.50
CA ASP A 861 17.01 41.05 3.38
C ASP A 861 16.81 39.68 2.69
N CYS A 862 15.70 38.99 2.99
CA CYS A 862 15.32 37.74 2.36
C CYS A 862 15.07 37.87 0.84
N LEU A 863 14.37 38.92 0.42
CA LEU A 863 14.10 39.21 -0.98
C LEU A 863 15.39 39.59 -1.74
N GLU A 864 16.28 40.37 -1.12
CA GLU A 864 17.60 40.71 -1.70
C GLU A 864 18.42 39.43 -1.88
N PHE A 865 18.46 38.54 -0.90
CA PHE A 865 19.15 37.27 -0.98
C PHE A 865 18.58 36.36 -2.06
N MET A 866 17.23 36.26 -2.17
CA MET A 866 16.57 35.50 -3.22
C MET A 866 16.89 36.03 -4.61
N ASN A 867 16.90 37.35 -4.81
CA ASN A 867 17.27 37.97 -6.09
C ASN A 867 18.72 37.66 -6.48
N LEU A 868 19.64 37.73 -5.52
CA LEU A 868 21.04 37.40 -5.74
C LEU A 868 21.21 35.93 -6.20
N ILE A 869 20.44 35.00 -5.64
CA ILE A 869 20.46 33.59 -6.02
C ILE A 869 19.92 33.42 -7.44
N LEU A 870 18.82 34.09 -7.79
CA LEU A 870 18.20 34.01 -9.10
C LEU A 870 19.13 34.63 -10.19
N GLU A 871 19.79 35.72 -9.88
CA GLU A 871 20.80 36.34 -10.76
C GLU A 871 22.00 35.40 -11.00
N SER A 872 22.34 34.58 -10.01
CA SER A 872 23.39 33.56 -10.14
C SER A 872 22.96 32.31 -10.90
N GLY A 873 21.73 32.28 -11.44
CA GLY A 873 21.17 31.15 -12.22
C GLY A 873 20.65 29.97 -11.41
N PHE A 874 20.57 30.07 -10.09
CA PHE A 874 20.00 29.02 -9.23
C PHE A 874 18.57 29.37 -8.84
N VAL A 875 17.65 28.40 -8.95
CA VAL A 875 16.24 28.56 -8.55
C VAL A 875 16.03 28.02 -7.14
N PRO A 876 15.65 28.85 -6.16
CA PRO A 876 15.32 28.38 -4.81
C PRO A 876 14.20 27.36 -4.82
N SER A 877 14.17 26.47 -3.81
CA SER A 877 13.13 25.48 -3.70
C SER A 877 11.73 26.11 -3.56
N PHE A 878 10.72 25.38 -4.02
CA PHE A 878 9.33 25.85 -3.85
C PHE A 878 8.97 26.09 -2.39
N GLU A 879 9.43 25.24 -1.47
CA GLU A 879 9.19 25.41 -0.03
C GLU A 879 9.73 26.77 0.47
N SER A 880 10.90 27.17 -0.02
CA SER A 880 11.49 28.49 0.26
C SER A 880 10.58 29.63 -0.23
N HIS A 881 10.08 29.54 -1.46
CA HIS A 881 9.16 30.54 -2.00
C HIS A 881 7.85 30.60 -1.20
N CYS A 882 7.26 29.48 -0.86
CA CYS A 882 6.03 29.45 -0.05
C CYS A 882 6.21 30.07 1.31
N THR A 883 7.33 29.79 1.99
CA THR A 883 7.61 30.34 3.31
C THR A 883 7.71 31.87 3.27
N VAL A 884 8.36 32.42 2.25
CA VAL A 884 8.47 33.88 2.07
C VAL A 884 7.12 34.50 1.70
N ILE A 885 6.36 33.85 0.79
CA ILE A 885 5.04 34.37 0.37
C ILE A 885 4.07 34.40 1.55
N GLN A 886 4.02 33.32 2.37
CA GLN A 886 3.18 33.26 3.59
C GLN A 886 3.58 34.34 4.58
N GLY A 887 4.87 34.56 4.79
CA GLY A 887 5.38 35.59 5.66
C GLY A 887 5.00 37.01 5.20
N LEU A 888 5.19 37.32 3.91
CA LEU A 888 4.78 38.59 3.32
C LEU A 888 3.28 38.84 3.38
N GLN A 889 2.47 37.80 3.18
CA GLN A 889 1.01 37.87 3.34
C GLN A 889 0.60 38.18 4.79
N SER A 890 1.26 37.54 5.77
CA SER A 890 1.00 37.79 7.19
C SER A 890 1.31 39.23 7.62
N GLU A 891 2.22 39.93 6.91
CA GLU A 891 2.55 41.35 7.09
C GLU A 891 1.70 42.31 6.22
N GLY A 892 0.79 41.79 5.41
CA GLY A 892 -0.03 42.62 4.52
C GLY A 892 0.70 43.10 3.25
N ARG A 893 1.91 42.61 2.96
CA ARG A 893 2.74 42.98 1.77
C ARG A 893 2.30 42.24 0.51
N ASN A 894 1.02 42.25 0.20
CA ASN A 894 0.37 41.43 -0.86
C ASN A 894 0.91 41.67 -2.27
N LYS A 895 1.45 42.88 -2.59
CA LYS A 895 2.04 43.17 -3.92
C LYS A 895 3.32 42.37 -4.13
N GLN A 896 4.20 42.32 -3.14
CA GLN A 896 5.46 41.57 -3.21
C GLN A 896 5.22 40.07 -3.23
N ALA A 897 4.25 39.58 -2.44
CA ALA A 897 3.82 38.20 -2.46
C ALA A 897 3.32 37.76 -3.87
N LYS A 898 2.52 38.60 -4.55
CA LYS A 898 2.04 38.31 -5.92
C LYS A 898 3.18 38.28 -6.96
N ASN A 899 4.18 39.16 -6.82
CA ASN A 899 5.34 39.15 -7.69
C ASN A 899 6.12 37.83 -7.54
N LEU A 900 6.38 37.40 -6.31
CA LEU A 900 7.06 36.14 -6.05
C LEU A 900 6.28 34.92 -6.58
N VAL A 901 4.94 34.92 -6.50
CA VAL A 901 4.11 33.86 -7.13
C VAL A 901 4.31 33.86 -8.66
N SER A 902 4.42 35.03 -9.29
CA SER A 902 4.67 35.14 -10.73
C SER A 902 6.07 34.63 -11.12
N ASP A 903 7.07 34.95 -10.31
CA ASP A 903 8.44 34.47 -10.49
C ASP A 903 8.54 32.96 -10.27
N LEU A 904 7.83 32.41 -9.29
CA LEU A 904 7.73 30.97 -9.05
C LEU A 904 7.23 30.21 -10.29
N PHE A 905 6.21 30.72 -10.97
CA PHE A 905 5.70 30.12 -12.21
C PHE A 905 6.72 30.22 -13.34
N ARG A 906 7.42 31.35 -13.43
CA ARG A 906 8.40 31.63 -14.49
C ARG A 906 9.59 30.67 -14.40
N TYR A 907 10.12 30.43 -13.21
CA TYR A 907 11.34 29.66 -13.00
C TYR A 907 11.10 28.15 -12.91
N ASN A 908 9.91 27.70 -12.53
CA ASN A 908 9.58 26.26 -12.46
C ASN A 908 9.00 25.70 -13.78
N GLY A 909 8.96 26.49 -14.86
CA GLY A 909 8.50 26.02 -16.17
C GLY A 909 7.03 25.60 -16.20
N ILE A 910 6.19 26.16 -15.30
CA ILE A 910 4.76 25.82 -15.21
C ILE A 910 4.04 26.51 -16.37
N GLU A 911 3.70 25.72 -17.40
CA GLU A 911 3.02 26.23 -18.59
C GLU A 911 1.56 26.61 -18.33
N GLU A 912 0.88 25.93 -17.40
CA GLU A 912 -0.54 26.08 -17.12
C GLU A 912 -0.82 26.81 -15.79
N LYS A 913 -0.44 28.08 -15.73
CA LYS A 913 -0.59 28.93 -14.54
C LYS A 913 -2.02 28.96 -13.98
N ALA A 914 -3.02 29.01 -14.84
CA ALA A 914 -4.42 29.13 -14.45
C ALA A 914 -4.99 27.85 -13.79
N ALA A 915 -4.52 26.67 -14.19
CA ALA A 915 -4.98 25.39 -13.64
C ALA A 915 -4.38 25.10 -12.25
N VAL A 916 -3.14 25.54 -12.02
CA VAL A 916 -2.38 25.25 -10.79
C VAL A 916 -2.55 26.35 -9.72
N LEU A 917 -2.88 27.58 -10.12
CA LEU A 917 -3.04 28.71 -9.21
C LEU A 917 -4.00 28.45 -8.02
N PRO A 918 -5.18 27.84 -8.19
CA PRO A 918 -6.07 27.56 -7.06
C PRO A 918 -5.47 26.61 -6.03
N TYR A 919 -4.62 25.67 -6.47
CA TYR A 919 -3.93 24.73 -5.57
C TYR A 919 -2.77 25.39 -4.82
N ILE A 920 -2.05 26.32 -5.48
CA ILE A 920 -1.00 27.11 -4.83
C ILE A 920 -1.62 28.07 -3.82
N GLU A 921 -2.72 28.74 -4.14
CA GLU A 921 -3.46 29.58 -3.19
C GLU A 921 -3.94 28.77 -2.00
N PHE A 922 -4.46 27.56 -2.23
CA PHE A 922 -4.83 26.63 -1.20
C PHE A 922 -3.66 26.24 -0.30
N LEU A 923 -2.48 25.95 -0.86
CA LEU A 923 -1.26 25.63 -0.09
C LEU A 923 -0.70 26.82 0.67
N LEU A 924 -0.98 28.04 0.23
CA LEU A 924 -0.54 29.29 0.86
C LEU A 924 -1.48 29.78 1.97
N THR A 925 -2.74 29.32 2.03
CA THR A 925 -3.64 29.66 3.14
C THR A 925 -3.09 29.17 4.47
N GLY A 926 -3.15 30.01 5.52
CA GLY A 926 -2.64 29.67 6.85
C GLY A 926 -3.38 28.48 7.48
N ASP A 927 -2.65 27.70 8.27
CA ASP A 927 -3.18 26.57 9.02
C ASP A 927 -3.89 27.10 10.29
N GLU A 928 -5.22 27.20 10.28
CA GLU A 928 -6.00 27.59 11.45
C GLU A 928 -6.74 26.36 12.02
N LEU A 929 -6.33 25.94 13.21
CA LEU A 929 -6.89 24.80 13.94
C LEU A 929 -8.42 24.91 14.12
N GLY A 930 -8.91 26.09 14.48
CA GLY A 930 -10.33 26.35 14.66
C GLY A 930 -11.14 26.13 13.39
N LYS A 931 -10.66 26.63 12.25
CA LYS A 931 -11.32 26.44 10.95
C LYS A 931 -11.37 25.00 10.49
N SER A 932 -10.37 24.19 10.83
CA SER A 932 -10.38 22.76 10.49
C SER A 932 -11.41 22.00 11.31
N ILE A 933 -11.59 22.34 12.58
CA ILE A 933 -12.64 21.78 13.44
C ILE A 933 -14.04 22.15 12.92
N ASP A 934 -14.24 23.44 12.58
CA ASP A 934 -15.49 23.92 12.00
C ASP A 934 -15.78 23.24 10.66
N LEU A 935 -14.75 23.01 9.88
CA LEU A 935 -14.83 22.32 8.60
C LEU A 935 -15.25 20.86 8.75
N LEU A 936 -14.66 20.13 9.72
CA LEU A 936 -15.06 18.76 10.03
C LEU A 936 -16.53 18.70 10.47
N ASN A 937 -16.95 19.61 11.35
CA ASN A 937 -18.34 19.71 11.77
C ASN A 937 -19.28 20.01 10.59
N LEU A 938 -18.84 20.79 9.61
CA LEU A 938 -19.61 21.12 8.40
C LEU A 938 -19.68 19.92 7.44
N ILE A 939 -18.60 19.17 7.30
CA ILE A 939 -18.56 17.92 6.51
C ILE A 939 -19.53 16.91 7.11
N ASP A 940 -19.54 16.77 8.43
CA ASP A 940 -20.48 15.91 9.16
C ASP A 940 -21.93 16.29 8.87
N GLN A 941 -22.25 17.61 8.83
CA GLN A 941 -23.60 18.11 8.52
C GLN A 941 -23.99 17.91 7.06
N VAL A 942 -23.07 18.10 6.10
CA VAL A 942 -23.33 17.93 4.67
C VAL A 942 -23.58 16.46 4.36
N HIS A 943 -22.79 15.57 4.95
CA HIS A 943 -22.96 14.13 4.77
C HIS A 943 -24.28 13.62 5.36
N TYR A 944 -24.71 14.20 6.50
CA TYR A 944 -25.99 13.86 7.11
C TYR A 944 -27.19 14.27 6.22
N ARG A 945 -27.06 15.39 5.48
CA ARG A 945 -28.10 15.87 4.53
C ARG A 945 -28.11 15.09 3.19
N GLN A 946 -27.00 14.50 2.79
CA GLN A 946 -26.90 13.74 1.53
C GLN A 946 -27.23 12.26 1.67
N ARG A 947 -27.45 11.74 2.88
CA ARG A 947 -27.98 10.40 3.06
C ARG A 947 -29.43 10.37 2.58
N PRO A 948 -29.78 9.50 1.63
CA PRO A 948 -31.17 9.15 1.46
C PRO A 948 -31.65 8.60 2.81
N VAL A 949 -32.72 9.16 3.31
CA VAL A 949 -33.40 8.70 4.53
C VAL A 949 -33.69 7.19 4.32
N ILE A 950 -32.97 6.35 5.08
CA ILE A 950 -33.17 4.89 5.10
C ILE A 950 -34.44 4.65 5.89
#